data_5b2a40ec0f3239d11d304036ae46d530
#
_entry.id   5b2a40ec0f3239d11d304036ae46d530
#
_cell.length_a   1.000
_cell.length_b   1.000
_cell.length_c   1.000
_cell.angle_alpha   90.00
_cell.angle_beta   90.00
_cell.angle_gamma   90.00
#
_symmetry.space_group_name_H-M   'P 1'
#
loop_
_entity.id
_entity.type
_entity.pdbx_description
1 polymer ?
#
loop_
_entity_poly.entity_id
_entity_poly.type
_entity_poly.pdbx_seq_one_letter_code
_entity_poly.pdbx_strand_id
1 'polypeptide(L)'
;MTQYSITDGVVYPIGRIDVSQEVFSNTDNIYDIAVAGQPFLLASTDRYPYQRQTAQYRKQQFDNTNEPGEQTFEGWWLRSQSSFHLGDGVNYLDPITGENVQYRFFDSAGVDVWTPGEVSMLPKMDKVASITGSAFMTGAIDTLDQDCVFYSDGNDLYRIDDAGTETAIPYGGSGSDIHSVFQDGLYYYASNHTAFYRGDLTGTGATGTSYYPTNNTKIVAAYVKQRIVAGIGETIYEITQSRGGTNPDASDARYTHPDTGWTWSGICEGPTAVYASGYRGMNSAIYKFTLSNVGAMPTLTQAVTAADFPDDEYVMNIATYLGRYMIIGTNKGIRIGIIDDNGDITYGPLTYEKSNPIHKIQIAFKDRFAYVTVTNAIDGYSGVIRIDLSQEVEPGRYAWAKDLSTETTGCSCAVAFLGNSGRLVLAMDNEGVFYESTTEKKATGFLETGYIRYGTIEKKHFKLVKPRIQTPMSGSIAVSTKTVSGDINSIITLTNTTPALNTDLATNINTPQEVLAFRFTFGRSSTDTSKGPVFNGYQVKSLPAVVRSRQLTVPLLNFDFETDRYGNTIGYDGRAWERLQNLESVEALGDTIVLQDFTTGESVLGVIEQLSFERTSPPKAGFSGFGGIIYVSLRTV
;
A
#
# COMPACT_ATOMS: atom_id res chain seq x y z
N MET A 1 49.94 -1.48 3.74
CA MET A 1 49.96 -2.91 3.37
C MET A 1 50.98 -3.06 2.25
N THR A 2 51.97 -3.83 2.45
CA THR A 2 52.99 -4.06 1.40
C THR A 2 52.41 -5.12 0.48
N GLN A 3 51.99 -4.74 -0.71
CA GLN A 3 51.54 -5.71 -1.70
C GLN A 3 52.70 -6.08 -2.62
N TYR A 4 52.98 -7.35 -2.68
CA TYR A 4 53.88 -7.95 -3.65
C TYR A 4 53.06 -8.99 -4.39
N SER A 5 53.05 -8.93 -5.67
CA SER A 5 52.72 -10.10 -6.47
C SER A 5 53.96 -10.49 -7.24
N ILE A 6 54.29 -11.73 -7.21
CA ILE A 6 55.42 -12.32 -7.89
C ILE A 6 54.82 -13.33 -8.84
N THR A 7 54.84 -13.04 -10.09
CA THR A 7 54.28 -13.94 -11.12
C THR A 7 55.37 -14.84 -11.73
N ASP A 8 56.62 -14.46 -11.61
CA ASP A 8 57.76 -15.18 -12.17
C ASP A 8 58.77 -15.69 -11.11
N GLY A 9 58.36 -15.69 -9.83
CA GLY A 9 59.24 -16.10 -8.72
C GLY A 9 60.33 -15.10 -8.37
N VAL A 10 60.42 -13.96 -9.06
CA VAL A 10 61.40 -12.90 -8.80
C VAL A 10 60.74 -11.78 -8.00
N VAL A 11 61.34 -11.42 -6.88
CA VAL A 11 60.93 -10.26 -6.08
C VAL A 11 61.50 -9.02 -6.75
N TYR A 12 60.65 -8.26 -7.40
CA TYR A 12 61.05 -6.95 -7.89
C TYR A 12 61.12 -5.97 -6.71
N PRO A 13 62.17 -5.16 -6.59
CA PRO A 13 62.27 -4.13 -5.55
C PRO A 13 61.37 -2.95 -5.92
N ILE A 14 60.07 -3.18 -5.77
CA ILE A 14 59.07 -2.15 -5.90
C ILE A 14 59.11 -1.33 -4.61
N GLY A 15 59.15 -0.03 -4.71
CA GLY A 15 59.12 0.84 -3.56
C GLY A 15 57.96 0.51 -2.62
N ARG A 16 58.21 0.56 -1.36
CA ARG A 16 57.21 0.30 -0.33
C ARG A 16 56.15 1.40 -0.35
N ILE A 17 54.90 1.08 -0.70
CA ILE A 17 53.79 1.98 -0.43
C ILE A 17 53.41 1.78 1.03
N ASP A 18 53.78 2.72 1.87
CA ASP A 18 53.24 2.80 3.22
C ASP A 18 51.95 3.62 3.19
N VAL A 19 50.83 2.92 3.18
CA VAL A 19 49.46 3.53 3.13
C VAL A 19 49.20 4.43 4.35
N SER A 20 50.02 4.28 5.40
CA SER A 20 49.86 5.08 6.63
C SER A 20 50.50 6.47 6.56
N GLN A 21 51.34 6.73 5.57
CA GLN A 21 52.13 7.97 5.50
C GLN A 21 51.74 8.95 4.40
N GLU A 22 50.80 8.61 3.53
CA GLU A 22 50.31 9.44 2.41
C GLU A 22 51.40 10.08 1.51
N VAL A 23 52.67 9.85 1.81
CA VAL A 23 53.80 10.44 1.08
C VAL A 23 54.57 9.34 0.35
N PHE A 24 54.41 9.35 -0.94
CA PHE A 24 55.09 8.44 -1.85
C PHE A 24 56.33 9.09 -2.42
N SER A 25 57.53 8.55 -2.14
CA SER A 25 58.77 9.04 -2.72
C SER A 25 59.02 8.36 -4.06
N ASN A 26 58.99 9.14 -5.12
CA ASN A 26 59.28 8.67 -6.49
C ASN A 26 60.75 8.30 -6.70
N THR A 27 61.62 8.63 -5.74
CA THR A 27 63.07 8.37 -5.86
C THR A 27 63.47 6.92 -5.59
N ASP A 28 62.61 6.15 -4.90
CA ASP A 28 62.94 4.78 -4.47
C ASP A 28 62.34 3.71 -5.39
N ASN A 29 61.68 4.08 -6.47
CA ASN A 29 61.05 3.16 -7.39
C ASN A 29 61.83 3.00 -8.69
N ILE A 30 62.09 1.75 -9.06
CA ILE A 30 62.74 1.40 -10.31
C ILE A 30 61.77 1.50 -11.49
N TYR A 31 60.49 1.27 -11.23
CA TYR A 31 59.41 1.24 -12.20
C TYR A 31 58.42 2.41 -12.00
N ASP A 32 57.63 2.73 -13.04
CA ASP A 32 56.67 3.79 -13.01
C ASP A 32 55.33 3.34 -12.43
N ILE A 33 54.95 2.09 -12.69
CA ILE A 33 53.63 1.57 -12.37
C ILE A 33 53.68 0.05 -12.12
N ALA A 34 52.75 -0.45 -11.31
CA ALA A 34 52.48 -1.88 -11.20
C ALA A 34 51.03 -2.20 -11.53
N VAL A 35 50.79 -3.22 -12.33
CA VAL A 35 49.48 -3.74 -12.71
C VAL A 35 49.40 -5.20 -12.31
N ALA A 36 48.43 -5.57 -11.49
CA ALA A 36 48.30 -6.90 -10.91
C ALA A 36 49.59 -7.39 -10.23
N GLY A 37 50.31 -6.46 -9.60
CA GLY A 37 51.59 -6.73 -8.94
C GLY A 37 52.82 -6.86 -9.89
N GLN A 38 52.64 -6.80 -11.19
CA GLN A 38 53.73 -6.78 -12.16
C GLN A 38 54.19 -5.34 -12.41
N PRO A 39 55.48 -5.04 -12.23
CA PRO A 39 56.01 -3.69 -12.43
C PRO A 39 56.30 -3.40 -13.89
N PHE A 40 56.01 -2.20 -14.36
CA PHE A 40 56.24 -1.73 -15.73
C PHE A 40 56.79 -0.31 -15.76
N LEU A 41 57.48 0.00 -16.85
CA LEU A 41 57.76 1.38 -17.27
C LEU A 41 56.67 1.86 -18.20
N LEU A 42 56.33 3.14 -18.12
CA LEU A 42 55.33 3.75 -19.00
C LEU A 42 55.94 4.10 -20.37
N ALA A 43 55.15 3.90 -21.42
CA ALA A 43 55.58 4.21 -22.79
C ALA A 43 55.68 5.71 -23.07
N SER A 44 55.04 6.55 -22.24
CA SER A 44 55.08 8.01 -22.34
C SER A 44 55.78 8.62 -21.14
N THR A 45 56.56 9.66 -21.39
CA THR A 45 57.26 10.48 -20.37
C THR A 45 56.47 11.75 -20.05
N ASP A 46 55.27 11.90 -20.61
CA ASP A 46 54.40 13.07 -20.36
C ASP A 46 53.95 13.11 -18.90
N ARG A 47 53.61 14.28 -18.41
CA ARG A 47 53.16 14.51 -17.04
C ARG A 47 51.91 13.66 -16.68
N TYR A 48 51.08 13.36 -17.71
CA TYR A 48 49.88 12.52 -17.60
C TYR A 48 50.00 11.38 -18.62
N PRO A 49 50.76 10.33 -18.30
CA PRO A 49 51.17 9.32 -19.28
C PRO A 49 50.05 8.34 -19.67
N TYR A 50 48.89 8.41 -19.03
CA TYR A 50 47.76 7.55 -19.36
C TYR A 50 46.44 8.31 -19.31
N GLN A 51 45.47 7.81 -20.07
CA GLN A 51 44.15 8.40 -20.15
C GLN A 51 43.30 8.03 -18.96
N ARG A 52 42.59 9.01 -18.39
CA ARG A 52 41.58 8.83 -17.36
C ARG A 52 40.24 9.31 -17.88
N GLN A 53 39.24 8.42 -17.91
CA GLN A 53 37.87 8.75 -18.28
C GLN A 53 36.93 8.33 -17.16
N THR A 54 35.93 9.14 -16.85
CA THR A 54 34.81 8.69 -16.03
C THR A 54 33.93 7.82 -16.91
N ALA A 55 33.64 6.60 -16.47
CA ALA A 55 32.73 5.73 -17.20
C ALA A 55 31.39 6.44 -17.39
N GLN A 56 30.96 6.58 -18.64
CA GLN A 56 29.63 7.07 -18.93
C GLN A 56 28.63 5.99 -18.54
N TYR A 57 27.63 6.40 -17.77
CA TYR A 57 26.51 5.55 -17.45
C TYR A 57 25.73 5.21 -18.73
N ARG A 58 25.68 3.96 -19.11
CA ARG A 58 24.93 3.55 -20.30
C ARG A 58 23.44 3.60 -19.96
N LYS A 59 22.76 4.61 -20.43
CA LYS A 59 21.30 4.78 -20.37
C LYS A 59 20.53 3.51 -20.78
N GLN A 60 21.04 2.78 -21.75
CA GLN A 60 20.39 1.63 -22.37
C GLN A 60 20.08 0.44 -21.46
N GLN A 61 20.72 0.33 -20.31
CA GLN A 61 20.40 -0.74 -19.35
C GLN A 61 19.17 -0.47 -18.51
N PHE A 62 18.68 0.76 -18.49
CA PHE A 62 17.55 1.22 -17.69
C PHE A 62 16.40 1.82 -18.52
N ASP A 63 16.58 1.90 -19.85
CA ASP A 63 15.57 2.42 -20.78
C ASP A 63 14.45 1.41 -21.10
N ASN A 64 14.51 0.20 -20.53
CA ASN A 64 13.50 -0.84 -20.71
C ASN A 64 12.34 -0.78 -19.70
N THR A 65 12.20 0.31 -18.97
CA THR A 65 11.03 0.50 -18.13
C THR A 65 9.84 0.90 -19.02
N ASN A 66 9.23 -0.10 -19.64
CA ASN A 66 7.88 0.03 -20.22
C ASN A 66 6.81 0.06 -19.12
N GLU A 67 7.19 0.55 -17.94
CA GLU A 67 6.32 0.59 -16.78
C GLU A 67 5.30 1.71 -16.93
N PRO A 68 4.02 1.44 -16.75
CA PRO A 68 3.02 2.48 -16.75
C PRO A 68 3.36 3.57 -15.72
N GLY A 69 3.49 4.81 -16.18
CA GLY A 69 3.85 5.95 -15.34
C GLY A 69 5.35 6.22 -15.18
N GLU A 70 6.23 5.35 -15.67
CA GLU A 70 7.68 5.56 -15.68
C GLU A 70 8.19 5.83 -17.09
N GLN A 71 9.04 6.82 -17.23
CA GLN A 71 9.62 7.26 -18.50
C GLN A 71 11.03 7.79 -18.29
N THR A 72 11.84 7.75 -19.34
CA THR A 72 13.12 8.49 -19.39
C THR A 72 12.99 9.67 -20.35
N PHE A 73 13.42 10.82 -19.91
CA PHE A 73 13.45 12.04 -20.71
C PHE A 73 14.71 12.84 -20.41
N GLU A 74 15.50 13.13 -21.43
CA GLU A 74 16.75 13.91 -21.30
C GLU A 74 17.68 13.45 -20.18
N GLY A 75 17.71 12.13 -19.91
CA GLY A 75 18.53 11.54 -18.84
C GLY A 75 17.88 11.48 -17.47
N TRP A 76 16.71 12.04 -17.30
CA TRP A 76 15.92 11.92 -16.09
C TRP A 76 15.07 10.64 -16.11
N TRP A 77 15.01 9.97 -15.00
CA TRP A 77 13.99 8.97 -14.73
C TRP A 77 12.77 9.68 -14.18
N LEU A 78 11.65 9.51 -14.85
CA LEU A 78 10.38 10.15 -14.51
C LEU A 78 9.41 9.10 -13.95
N ARG A 79 8.75 9.44 -12.85
CA ARG A 79 7.57 8.74 -12.38
C ARG A 79 6.43 9.73 -12.31
N SER A 80 5.34 9.45 -13.01
CA SER A 80 4.14 10.28 -13.01
C SER A 80 2.94 9.48 -12.53
N GLN A 81 2.09 10.11 -11.74
CA GLN A 81 0.81 9.54 -11.34
C GLN A 81 -0.25 10.63 -11.33
N SER A 82 -1.30 10.45 -12.12
CA SER A 82 -2.37 11.44 -12.30
C SER A 82 -3.72 10.98 -11.78
N SER A 83 -3.84 9.78 -11.26
CA SER A 83 -5.07 9.24 -10.71
C SER A 83 -4.77 8.23 -9.59
N PHE A 84 -5.72 8.03 -8.68
CA PHE A 84 -5.54 7.23 -7.46
C PHE A 84 -6.72 6.30 -7.18
N HIS A 85 -7.63 6.16 -8.14
CA HIS A 85 -8.93 5.48 -7.99
C HIS A 85 -8.86 3.95 -7.84
N LEU A 86 -7.68 3.35 -8.00
CA LEU A 86 -7.48 1.93 -7.73
C LEU A 86 -7.05 1.64 -6.27
N GLY A 87 -7.07 2.68 -5.42
CA GLY A 87 -7.07 2.52 -3.98
C GLY A 87 -5.73 2.31 -3.33
N ASP A 88 -5.83 1.95 -2.09
CA ASP A 88 -4.81 1.89 -1.05
C ASP A 88 -4.06 0.54 -1.04
N GLY A 89 -2.96 0.43 -0.29
CA GLY A 89 -2.31 -0.81 0.08
C GLY A 89 -1.11 -1.23 -0.76
N VAL A 90 -0.47 -0.33 -1.52
CA VAL A 90 0.74 -0.61 -2.30
C VAL A 90 1.98 -0.06 -1.61
N ASN A 91 2.85 -0.94 -1.11
CA ASN A 91 4.13 -0.54 -0.51
C ASN A 91 5.13 -0.05 -1.55
N TYR A 92 5.28 -0.76 -2.66
CA TYR A 92 6.22 -0.42 -3.74
C TYR A 92 5.45 -0.21 -5.03
N LEU A 93 5.77 0.87 -5.75
CA LEU A 93 5.18 1.18 -7.05
C LEU A 93 5.90 0.44 -8.18
N ASP A 94 6.28 -0.80 -7.94
CA ASP A 94 6.79 -1.67 -9.00
C ASP A 94 5.63 -2.43 -9.63
N PRO A 95 5.67 -2.66 -10.93
CA PRO A 95 4.66 -3.46 -11.58
C PRO A 95 4.75 -4.91 -11.13
N ILE A 96 3.66 -5.41 -10.67
CA ILE A 96 3.42 -6.84 -10.56
C ILE A 96 2.61 -7.23 -11.79
N THR A 97 2.94 -8.34 -12.40
CA THR A 97 2.27 -8.80 -13.61
C THR A 97 0.75 -8.88 -13.38
N GLY A 98 -0.01 -8.07 -14.12
CA GLY A 98 -1.47 -8.01 -14.03
C GLY A 98 -2.06 -6.92 -13.16
N GLU A 99 -1.26 -6.10 -12.46
CA GLU A 99 -1.73 -4.99 -11.64
C GLU A 99 -1.56 -3.62 -12.31
N ASN A 100 -2.57 -2.76 -12.15
CA ASN A 100 -2.49 -1.35 -12.51
C ASN A 100 -1.90 -0.49 -11.39
N VAL A 101 -0.68 -0.79 -10.98
CA VAL A 101 0.01 -0.13 -9.85
C VAL A 101 0.10 1.39 -10.02
N GLN A 102 0.07 1.87 -11.27
CA GLN A 102 0.13 3.31 -11.57
C GLN A 102 -1.00 4.15 -10.99
N TYR A 103 -2.14 3.55 -10.61
CA TYR A 103 -3.31 4.24 -10.04
C TYR A 103 -3.55 3.89 -8.58
N ARG A 104 -2.65 3.12 -7.98
CA ARG A 104 -2.67 2.75 -6.55
C ARG A 104 -1.71 3.61 -5.75
N PHE A 105 -1.89 3.63 -4.44
CA PHE A 105 -1.05 4.37 -3.51
C PHE A 105 -0.89 3.57 -2.21
N PHE A 106 -0.08 4.08 -1.26
CA PHE A 106 0.23 3.35 -0.03
C PHE A 106 -0.85 3.54 1.04
N ASP A 107 -1.20 4.79 1.36
CA ASP A 107 -2.14 5.13 2.43
C ASP A 107 -2.78 6.49 2.19
N SER A 108 -4.00 6.67 2.68
CA SER A 108 -4.70 7.94 2.68
C SER A 108 -5.63 8.07 3.89
N ALA A 109 -5.94 9.29 4.27
CA ALA A 109 -7.03 9.58 5.19
C ALA A 109 -7.55 10.99 4.97
N GLY A 110 -8.87 11.17 5.10
CA GLY A 110 -9.53 12.47 4.96
C GLY A 110 -9.55 13.05 3.55
N VAL A 111 -9.28 12.23 2.54
CA VAL A 111 -9.32 12.60 1.13
C VAL A 111 -10.16 11.64 0.31
N ASP A 112 -10.87 12.16 -0.69
CA ASP A 112 -11.60 11.40 -1.69
C ASP A 112 -10.71 11.18 -2.92
N VAL A 113 -10.45 9.92 -3.22
CA VAL A 113 -9.54 9.47 -4.30
C VAL A 113 -10.28 8.86 -5.49
N TRP A 114 -11.60 8.74 -5.42
CA TRP A 114 -12.41 7.94 -6.33
C TRP A 114 -12.74 8.60 -7.66
N THR A 115 -12.53 9.92 -7.76
CA THR A 115 -12.69 10.63 -9.02
C THR A 115 -11.39 10.50 -9.82
N PRO A 116 -11.42 9.88 -11.02
CA PRO A 116 -10.21 9.77 -11.85
C PRO A 116 -9.61 11.14 -12.16
N GLY A 117 -8.31 11.30 -11.88
CA GLY A 117 -7.59 12.56 -12.12
C GLY A 117 -7.74 13.61 -11.04
N GLU A 118 -8.45 13.34 -9.95
CA GLU A 118 -8.65 14.27 -8.86
C GLU A 118 -8.55 13.59 -7.50
N VAL A 119 -7.92 14.27 -6.55
CA VAL A 119 -8.00 13.97 -5.11
C VAL A 119 -8.48 15.23 -4.42
N SER A 120 -9.55 15.11 -3.69
CA SER A 120 -10.17 16.22 -2.95
C SER A 120 -10.35 15.88 -1.48
N MET A 121 -10.68 16.86 -0.66
CA MET A 121 -10.92 16.60 0.76
C MET A 121 -12.31 16.04 1.01
N LEU A 122 -12.41 15.01 1.87
CA LEU A 122 -13.68 14.47 2.33
C LEU A 122 -14.45 15.49 3.18
N PRO A 123 -15.78 15.37 3.26
CA PRO A 123 -16.57 16.08 4.25
C PRO A 123 -16.14 15.77 5.69
N LYS A 124 -16.37 16.70 6.58
CA LYS A 124 -16.23 16.49 8.02
C LYS A 124 -17.37 15.62 8.54
N MET A 125 -17.14 14.88 9.60
CA MET A 125 -18.18 14.19 10.34
C MET A 125 -18.62 15.05 11.53
N ASP A 126 -19.88 15.50 11.53
CA ASP A 126 -20.46 16.32 12.58
C ASP A 126 -21.19 15.45 13.59
N LYS A 127 -20.83 15.56 14.87
CA LYS A 127 -21.49 14.84 15.95
C LYS A 127 -22.90 15.40 16.18
N VAL A 128 -23.91 14.54 16.08
CA VAL A 128 -25.33 14.90 16.24
C VAL A 128 -25.96 14.31 17.50
N ALA A 129 -25.46 13.18 17.98
CA ALA A 129 -25.91 12.55 19.23
C ALA A 129 -24.74 11.90 19.98
N SER A 130 -24.91 11.64 21.25
CA SER A 130 -23.93 10.93 22.08
C SER A 130 -24.38 9.49 22.30
N ILE A 131 -23.43 8.55 22.22
CA ILE A 131 -23.64 7.12 22.51
C ILE A 131 -22.72 6.73 23.66
N THR A 132 -23.24 5.96 24.60
CA THR A 132 -22.49 5.42 25.74
C THR A 132 -22.24 3.92 25.63
N GLY A 133 -22.96 3.24 24.74
CA GLY A 133 -22.89 1.83 24.48
C GLY A 133 -22.54 1.49 23.04
N SER A 134 -22.90 0.30 22.64
CA SER A 134 -22.67 -0.22 21.29
C SER A 134 -23.92 -0.01 20.44
N ALA A 135 -23.76 0.57 19.26
CA ALA A 135 -24.86 0.91 18.37
C ALA A 135 -25.08 -0.11 17.24
N PHE A 136 -26.36 -0.37 16.94
CA PHE A 136 -26.83 -0.89 15.66
C PHE A 136 -27.70 0.17 15.03
N MET A 137 -27.65 0.31 13.71
CA MET A 137 -28.46 1.32 13.04
C MET A 137 -29.03 0.86 11.71
N THR A 138 -30.10 1.53 11.31
CA THR A 138 -30.68 1.42 9.97
C THR A 138 -31.17 2.78 9.50
N GLY A 139 -30.89 3.11 8.24
CA GLY A 139 -31.47 4.28 7.59
C GLY A 139 -32.88 3.97 7.10
N ALA A 140 -33.74 4.95 7.15
CA ALA A 140 -35.14 4.85 6.68
C ALA A 140 -35.64 6.20 6.13
N ILE A 141 -36.72 6.13 5.35
CA ILE A 141 -37.53 7.28 4.97
C ILE A 141 -38.87 7.08 5.64
N ASP A 142 -39.32 8.05 6.41
CA ASP A 142 -40.60 7.94 7.12
C ASP A 142 -41.79 8.17 6.20
N THR A 143 -42.98 7.99 6.73
CA THR A 143 -44.24 8.15 5.99
C THR A 143 -44.53 9.60 5.53
N LEU A 144 -43.73 10.56 6.01
CA LEU A 144 -43.81 11.98 5.61
C LEU A 144 -42.66 12.34 4.62
N ASP A 145 -42.03 11.36 4.06
CA ASP A 145 -40.90 11.50 3.12
C ASP A 145 -39.64 12.18 3.76
N GLN A 146 -39.48 12.03 5.07
CA GLN A 146 -38.34 12.57 5.80
C GLN A 146 -37.29 11.51 6.05
N ASP A 147 -36.04 11.87 5.78
CA ASP A 147 -34.89 11.03 6.12
C ASP A 147 -34.74 10.86 7.63
N CYS A 148 -34.53 9.64 8.07
CA CYS A 148 -34.25 9.33 9.46
C CYS A 148 -33.32 8.11 9.60
N VAL A 149 -32.73 7.99 10.78
CA VAL A 149 -31.97 6.82 11.20
C VAL A 149 -32.50 6.34 12.53
N PHE A 150 -32.73 5.05 12.63
CA PHE A 150 -32.96 4.36 13.90
C PHE A 150 -31.68 3.75 14.39
N TYR A 151 -31.34 3.99 15.65
CA TYR A 151 -30.13 3.45 16.24
C TYR A 151 -30.34 3.06 17.71
N SER A 152 -29.52 2.10 18.16
CA SER A 152 -29.48 1.71 19.56
C SER A 152 -28.31 2.37 20.28
N ASP A 153 -28.46 2.64 21.57
CA ASP A 153 -27.39 2.94 22.53
C ASP A 153 -27.49 1.92 23.69
N GLY A 154 -26.82 0.80 23.53
CA GLY A 154 -26.99 -0.33 24.45
C GLY A 154 -28.42 -0.84 24.46
N ASN A 155 -29.14 -0.56 25.55
CA ASN A 155 -30.54 -0.98 25.78
C ASN A 155 -31.58 0.08 25.40
N ASP A 156 -31.19 1.25 24.90
CA ASP A 156 -32.08 2.31 24.50
C ASP A 156 -32.18 2.42 22.97
N LEU A 157 -33.32 2.85 22.47
CA LEU A 157 -33.61 3.03 21.05
C LEU A 157 -33.94 4.48 20.74
N TYR A 158 -33.36 5.01 19.69
CA TYR A 158 -33.52 6.38 19.25
C TYR A 158 -33.84 6.46 17.76
N ARG A 159 -34.56 7.53 17.40
CA ARG A 159 -34.73 8.01 16.04
C ARG A 159 -34.06 9.38 15.92
N ILE A 160 -33.30 9.60 14.89
CA ILE A 160 -32.72 10.91 14.59
C ILE A 160 -33.06 11.30 13.15
N ASP A 161 -33.50 12.53 12.94
CA ASP A 161 -33.88 13.04 11.63
C ASP A 161 -32.70 13.67 10.88
N ASP A 162 -32.90 14.08 9.62
CA ASP A 162 -31.86 14.71 8.79
C ASP A 162 -31.33 16.04 9.38
N ALA A 163 -32.13 16.72 10.19
CA ALA A 163 -31.71 17.93 10.90
C ALA A 163 -30.85 17.64 12.15
N GLY A 164 -30.72 16.38 12.54
CA GLY A 164 -30.01 15.95 13.75
C GLY A 164 -30.88 16.01 15.02
N THR A 165 -32.22 16.08 14.88
CA THR A 165 -33.13 16.07 16.04
C THR A 165 -33.30 14.63 16.51
N GLU A 166 -32.84 14.36 17.73
CA GLU A 166 -32.96 13.07 18.37
C GLU A 166 -34.28 12.92 19.11
N THR A 167 -34.93 11.78 18.95
CA THR A 167 -36.14 11.39 19.65
C THR A 167 -35.96 10.01 20.28
N ALA A 168 -36.07 9.92 21.58
CA ALA A 168 -36.06 8.63 22.30
C ALA A 168 -37.35 7.87 21.98
N ILE A 169 -37.21 6.58 21.65
CA ILE A 169 -38.32 5.70 21.39
C ILE A 169 -38.57 4.87 22.64
N PRO A 170 -39.73 5.07 23.31
CA PRO A 170 -40.09 4.24 24.44
C PRO A 170 -40.32 2.81 23.96
N TYR A 171 -39.38 1.92 24.19
CA TYR A 171 -39.58 0.51 23.95
C TYR A 171 -39.62 -0.27 25.27
N GLY A 172 -40.44 -1.32 25.33
CA GLY A 172 -40.75 -2.01 26.59
C GLY A 172 -39.67 -2.91 27.16
N GLY A 173 -38.47 -2.89 26.59
CA GLY A 173 -37.40 -3.80 26.96
C GLY A 173 -36.35 -3.21 27.87
N SER A 174 -36.70 -2.88 29.08
CA SER A 174 -35.75 -2.36 30.06
C SER A 174 -34.69 -3.39 30.45
N GLY A 175 -33.42 -3.03 30.33
CA GLY A 175 -32.28 -3.71 30.94
C GLY A 175 -31.55 -4.76 30.08
N SER A 176 -31.79 -4.80 28.78
CA SER A 176 -31.11 -5.72 27.87
C SER A 176 -30.68 -5.07 26.58
N ASP A 177 -29.43 -5.21 26.21
CA ASP A 177 -28.85 -4.64 25.00
C ASP A 177 -29.61 -5.02 23.74
N ILE A 178 -29.79 -4.07 22.85
CA ILE A 178 -30.35 -4.26 21.52
C ILE A 178 -29.27 -4.90 20.64
N HIS A 179 -29.64 -5.98 19.94
CA HIS A 179 -28.72 -6.75 19.11
C HIS A 179 -28.93 -6.57 17.61
N SER A 180 -30.09 -6.08 17.19
CA SER A 180 -30.39 -5.81 15.78
C SER A 180 -31.36 -4.65 15.65
N VAL A 181 -31.12 -3.78 14.68
CA VAL A 181 -32.03 -2.70 14.26
C VAL A 181 -32.13 -2.77 12.75
N PHE A 182 -33.34 -2.89 12.20
CA PHE A 182 -33.58 -2.95 10.76
C PHE A 182 -34.98 -2.45 10.42
N GLN A 183 -35.35 -2.37 9.15
CA GLN A 183 -36.65 -1.84 8.68
C GLN A 183 -37.14 -2.59 7.43
N ASP A 184 -38.43 -2.50 7.14
CA ASP A 184 -39.08 -3.13 5.98
C ASP A 184 -39.73 -2.14 5.00
N GLY A 185 -39.47 -0.85 5.17
CA GLY A 185 -40.07 0.24 4.41
C GLY A 185 -41.38 0.80 5.01
N LEU A 186 -41.97 0.12 6.00
CA LEU A 186 -43.16 0.57 6.71
C LEU A 186 -42.93 0.68 8.21
N TYR A 187 -42.13 -0.25 8.75
CA TYR A 187 -41.85 -0.37 10.16
C TYR A 187 -40.36 -0.50 10.42
N TYR A 188 -39.89 0.02 11.54
CA TYR A 188 -38.61 -0.34 12.09
C TYR A 188 -38.80 -1.52 13.05
N TYR A 189 -37.73 -2.27 13.19
CA TYR A 189 -37.62 -3.42 14.10
C TYR A 189 -36.37 -3.31 14.94
N ALA A 190 -36.50 -3.63 16.22
CA ALA A 190 -35.38 -3.79 17.14
C ALA A 190 -35.54 -5.08 17.90
N SER A 191 -34.45 -5.78 18.17
CA SER A 191 -34.46 -7.01 18.97
C SER A 191 -33.42 -6.96 20.08
N ASN A 192 -33.80 -7.45 21.23
CA ASN A 192 -32.89 -7.82 22.30
C ASN A 192 -33.04 -9.32 22.61
N HIS A 193 -32.37 -9.84 23.64
CA HIS A 193 -32.44 -11.27 23.97
C HIS A 193 -33.79 -11.72 24.58
N THR A 194 -34.72 -10.83 24.86
CA THR A 194 -36.00 -11.14 25.47
C THR A 194 -37.20 -10.86 24.57
N ALA A 195 -37.08 -9.96 23.62
CA ALA A 195 -38.21 -9.55 22.81
C ALA A 195 -37.83 -8.95 21.45
N PHE A 196 -38.80 -8.94 20.60
CA PHE A 196 -38.78 -8.30 19.29
C PHE A 196 -39.74 -7.14 19.30
N TYR A 197 -39.27 -5.97 18.94
CA TYR A 197 -40.06 -4.72 18.96
C TYR A 197 -40.30 -4.23 17.55
N ARG A 198 -41.47 -3.65 17.33
CA ARG A 198 -41.87 -3.02 16.08
C ARG A 198 -42.52 -1.68 16.35
N GLY A 199 -42.21 -0.70 15.58
CA GLY A 199 -42.89 0.59 15.55
C GLY A 199 -42.96 1.16 14.14
N ASP A 200 -43.76 2.20 13.93
CA ASP A 200 -43.78 2.90 12.65
C ASP A 200 -42.55 3.79 12.44
N LEU A 201 -42.27 4.14 11.19
CA LEU A 201 -41.08 4.94 10.86
C LEU A 201 -41.15 6.40 11.31
N THR A 202 -42.30 6.87 11.84
CA THR A 202 -42.40 8.20 12.47
C THR A 202 -41.83 8.23 13.88
N GLY A 203 -41.50 7.05 14.45
CA GLY A 203 -40.92 6.94 15.77
C GLY A 203 -41.88 6.88 16.93
N THR A 204 -43.16 6.57 16.66
CA THR A 204 -44.13 6.31 17.72
C THR A 204 -43.80 4.99 18.43
N GLY A 205 -44.14 4.92 19.72
CA GLY A 205 -43.70 3.89 20.64
C GLY A 205 -43.77 2.46 20.13
N ALA A 206 -42.69 1.71 20.37
CA ALA A 206 -42.59 0.33 19.96
C ALA A 206 -43.48 -0.59 20.81
N THR A 207 -44.25 -1.44 20.15
CA THR A 207 -44.94 -2.54 20.81
C THR A 207 -44.04 -3.76 20.83
N GLY A 208 -43.65 -4.21 22.00
CA GLY A 208 -42.81 -5.40 22.19
C GLY A 208 -43.64 -6.64 22.48
N THR A 209 -43.22 -7.76 21.95
CA THR A 209 -43.74 -9.06 22.26
C THR A 209 -42.62 -10.08 22.43
N SER A 210 -42.69 -10.93 23.45
CA SER A 210 -41.70 -11.99 23.64
C SER A 210 -41.99 -13.13 22.66
N TYR A 211 -41.16 -13.25 21.64
CA TYR A 211 -41.27 -14.29 20.62
C TYR A 211 -40.25 -15.38 20.77
N TYR A 212 -39.31 -15.21 21.68
CA TYR A 212 -38.12 -16.04 21.73
C TYR A 212 -38.17 -17.01 22.93
N PRO A 213 -37.72 -18.23 22.75
CA PRO A 213 -37.32 -19.01 23.93
C PRO A 213 -36.24 -18.17 24.65
N THR A 214 -36.48 -17.94 25.93
CA THR A 214 -35.61 -17.15 26.83
C THR A 214 -34.24 -17.78 26.97
N ASN A 215 -33.33 -17.49 26.07
CA ASN A 215 -31.97 -17.99 26.11
C ASN A 215 -31.02 -16.81 26.02
N ASN A 216 -30.72 -16.08 26.94
CA ASN A 216 -29.64 -15.05 27.03
C ASN A 216 -28.57 -15.02 25.92
N THR A 217 -28.93 -15.36 24.68
CA THR A 217 -28.07 -15.46 23.52
C THR A 217 -28.26 -14.26 22.61
N LYS A 218 -27.18 -13.86 21.96
CA LYS A 218 -27.20 -12.83 20.93
C LYS A 218 -28.18 -13.19 19.82
N ILE A 219 -29.02 -12.24 19.46
CA ILE A 219 -29.96 -12.36 18.35
C ILE A 219 -29.41 -11.59 17.17
N VAL A 220 -29.37 -12.21 16.01
CA VAL A 220 -29.09 -11.56 14.73
C VAL A 220 -30.34 -11.68 13.88
N ALA A 221 -30.92 -10.56 13.46
CA ALA A 221 -32.13 -10.56 12.65
C ALA A 221 -32.02 -9.55 11.52
N ALA A 222 -32.68 -9.86 10.40
CA ALA A 222 -32.73 -9.01 9.22
C ALA A 222 -34.08 -9.19 8.48
N TYR A 223 -34.47 -8.15 7.74
CA TYR A 223 -35.57 -8.24 6.78
C TYR A 223 -35.00 -8.62 5.42
N VAL A 224 -35.33 -9.82 4.96
CA VAL A 224 -34.78 -10.43 3.75
C VAL A 224 -35.89 -11.13 2.96
N LYS A 225 -35.92 -10.92 1.65
CA LYS A 225 -36.95 -11.55 0.78
C LYS A 225 -38.37 -11.40 1.29
N GLN A 226 -38.73 -10.21 1.75
CA GLN A 226 -40.05 -9.85 2.30
C GLN A 226 -40.44 -10.67 3.56
N ARG A 227 -39.49 -11.11 4.33
CA ARG A 227 -39.66 -11.85 5.59
C ARG A 227 -38.61 -11.44 6.62
N ILE A 228 -38.95 -11.67 7.85
CA ILE A 228 -38.00 -11.48 8.94
C ILE A 228 -37.36 -12.84 9.26
N VAL A 229 -36.04 -12.90 9.19
CA VAL A 229 -35.26 -14.08 9.56
C VAL A 229 -34.38 -13.72 10.75
N ALA A 230 -34.38 -14.58 11.76
CA ALA A 230 -33.60 -14.39 12.99
C ALA A 230 -32.77 -15.62 13.32
N GLY A 231 -31.51 -15.42 13.62
CA GLY A 231 -30.61 -16.41 14.21
C GLY A 231 -30.59 -16.25 15.74
N ILE A 232 -30.99 -17.26 16.46
CA ILE A 232 -31.09 -17.28 17.93
C ILE A 232 -30.46 -18.54 18.44
N GLY A 233 -29.37 -18.45 19.19
CA GLY A 233 -28.56 -19.60 19.55
C GLY A 233 -28.14 -20.38 18.31
N GLU A 234 -28.38 -21.69 18.28
CA GLU A 234 -28.06 -22.55 17.14
C GLU A 234 -29.16 -22.56 16.05
N THR A 235 -30.30 -21.88 16.27
CA THR A 235 -31.47 -22.03 15.40
C THR A 235 -31.76 -20.81 14.58
N ILE A 236 -32.07 -20.98 13.29
CA ILE A 236 -32.63 -19.98 12.39
C ILE A 236 -34.16 -20.09 12.42
N TYR A 237 -34.81 -18.96 12.66
CA TYR A 237 -36.26 -18.80 12.69
C TYR A 237 -36.71 -17.90 11.54
N GLU A 238 -37.85 -18.24 10.93
CA GLU A 238 -38.64 -17.28 10.15
C GLU A 238 -39.73 -16.70 11.05
N ILE A 239 -39.73 -15.40 11.19
CA ILE A 239 -40.73 -14.69 11.98
C ILE A 239 -41.82 -14.21 11.03
N THR A 240 -42.98 -14.86 11.11
CA THR A 240 -44.13 -14.51 10.29
C THR A 240 -44.72 -13.16 10.72
N GLN A 241 -44.80 -12.24 9.78
CA GLN A 241 -45.37 -10.93 10.01
C GLN A 241 -46.76 -10.85 9.39
N SER A 242 -47.77 -10.62 10.21
CA SER A 242 -49.02 -10.08 9.66
C SER A 242 -48.90 -8.57 9.54
N ARG A 243 -48.89 -8.05 8.33
CA ARG A 243 -48.93 -6.60 8.05
C ARG A 243 -50.12 -5.86 8.63
N GLY A 244 -50.98 -6.53 9.35
CA GLY A 244 -52.24 -6.00 9.89
C GLY A 244 -52.30 -5.79 11.40
N GLY A 245 -51.20 -5.83 12.13
CA GLY A 245 -51.18 -5.43 13.56
C GLY A 245 -51.28 -6.54 14.59
N THR A 246 -51.26 -7.81 14.23
CA THR A 246 -51.05 -8.92 15.15
C THR A 246 -49.58 -9.27 15.24
N ASN A 247 -49.18 -9.61 16.45
CA ASN A 247 -47.80 -9.92 16.78
C ASN A 247 -47.25 -11.06 15.90
N PRO A 248 -45.95 -10.97 15.45
CA PRO A 248 -45.28 -12.07 14.76
C PRO A 248 -45.34 -13.32 15.62
N ASP A 249 -45.60 -14.48 15.00
CA ASP A 249 -45.58 -15.76 15.65
C ASP A 249 -44.21 -16.39 15.51
N ALA A 250 -43.51 -16.57 16.63
CA ALA A 250 -42.12 -17.04 16.67
C ALA A 250 -41.96 -18.54 16.51
N SER A 251 -43.01 -19.28 16.22
CA SER A 251 -42.98 -20.74 16.31
C SER A 251 -42.30 -21.46 15.15
N ASP A 252 -41.79 -20.78 14.14
CA ASP A 252 -41.32 -21.38 12.91
C ASP A 252 -39.78 -21.51 12.86
N ALA A 253 -39.25 -22.47 13.66
CA ALA A 253 -37.85 -22.90 13.49
C ALA A 253 -37.67 -23.51 12.10
N ARG A 254 -36.72 -23.02 11.36
CA ARG A 254 -36.41 -23.44 9.98
C ARG A 254 -35.21 -24.34 9.90
N TYR A 255 -34.21 -24.10 10.74
CA TYR A 255 -33.02 -24.92 10.80
C TYR A 255 -32.35 -24.78 12.16
N THR A 256 -31.92 -25.92 12.74
CA THR A 256 -31.08 -25.95 13.94
C THR A 256 -29.74 -26.56 13.59
N HIS A 257 -28.66 -25.81 13.85
CA HIS A 257 -27.32 -26.30 13.61
C HIS A 257 -26.99 -27.50 14.52
N PRO A 258 -26.35 -28.55 13.98
CA PRO A 258 -26.07 -29.76 14.78
C PRO A 258 -25.03 -29.52 15.89
N ASP A 259 -24.16 -28.54 15.71
CA ASP A 259 -23.16 -28.18 16.72
C ASP A 259 -23.78 -27.29 17.78
N THR A 260 -23.86 -27.81 19.01
CA THR A 260 -24.29 -27.04 20.17
C THR A 260 -23.28 -25.95 20.48
N GLY A 261 -23.75 -24.70 20.64
CA GLY A 261 -22.90 -23.52 20.84
C GLY A 261 -22.49 -22.82 19.54
N TRP A 262 -23.08 -23.18 18.40
CA TRP A 262 -23.00 -22.39 17.18
C TRP A 262 -23.62 -21.01 17.39
N THR A 263 -22.98 -19.96 16.88
CA THR A 263 -23.45 -18.58 17.00
C THR A 263 -23.65 -17.99 15.61
N TRP A 264 -24.87 -17.58 15.30
CA TRP A 264 -25.17 -16.86 14.08
C TRP A 264 -24.66 -15.41 14.18
N SER A 265 -24.05 -14.89 13.11
CA SER A 265 -23.36 -13.60 13.12
C SER A 265 -23.92 -12.60 12.10
N GLY A 266 -24.45 -13.05 10.98
CA GLY A 266 -24.99 -12.20 9.93
C GLY A 266 -26.04 -12.91 9.10
N ILE A 267 -27.03 -12.17 8.60
CA ILE A 267 -28.09 -12.67 7.71
C ILE A 267 -28.26 -11.68 6.58
N CYS A 268 -28.27 -12.16 5.34
CA CYS A 268 -28.53 -11.32 4.17
C CYS A 268 -29.29 -12.08 3.08
N GLU A 269 -29.81 -11.35 2.10
CA GLU A 269 -30.51 -11.95 0.96
C GLU A 269 -29.59 -12.13 -0.24
N GLY A 270 -29.80 -13.17 -1.02
CA GLY A 270 -29.19 -13.37 -2.32
C GLY A 270 -30.22 -13.50 -3.44
N PRO A 271 -29.81 -13.85 -4.66
CA PRO A 271 -30.73 -13.95 -5.81
C PRO A 271 -31.86 -14.96 -5.56
N THR A 272 -31.50 -16.16 -5.09
CA THR A 272 -32.40 -17.31 -4.94
C THR A 272 -32.48 -17.86 -3.52
N ALA A 273 -31.67 -17.36 -2.60
CA ALA A 273 -31.52 -17.88 -1.25
C ALA A 273 -31.43 -16.77 -0.20
N VAL A 274 -31.66 -17.13 1.04
CA VAL A 274 -31.24 -16.39 2.23
C VAL A 274 -29.91 -16.99 2.68
N TYR A 275 -28.95 -16.14 3.02
CA TYR A 275 -27.67 -16.55 3.57
C TYR A 275 -27.58 -16.21 5.04
N ALA A 276 -27.05 -17.15 5.83
CA ALA A 276 -26.74 -16.92 7.23
C ALA A 276 -25.30 -17.35 7.51
N SER A 277 -24.52 -16.47 8.09
CA SER A 277 -23.17 -16.75 8.57
C SER A 277 -23.15 -17.06 10.05
N GLY A 278 -22.22 -17.90 10.46
CA GLY A 278 -22.03 -18.20 11.86
C GLY A 278 -20.68 -18.84 12.13
N TYR A 279 -20.38 -19.03 13.39
CA TYR A 279 -19.13 -19.61 13.83
C TYR A 279 -19.27 -20.36 15.15
N ARG A 280 -18.33 -21.28 15.39
CA ARG A 280 -18.10 -21.92 16.68
C ARG A 280 -16.61 -22.16 16.86
N GLY A 281 -16.03 -21.59 17.89
CA GLY A 281 -14.59 -21.72 18.14
C GLY A 281 -13.78 -21.19 16.96
N MET A 282 -13.01 -22.08 16.31
CA MET A 282 -12.17 -21.72 15.16
C MET A 282 -12.87 -21.92 13.81
N ASN A 283 -14.02 -22.55 13.78
CA ASN A 283 -14.73 -22.89 12.54
C ASN A 283 -15.79 -21.84 12.22
N SER A 284 -15.90 -21.46 10.96
CA SER A 284 -16.91 -20.53 10.47
C SER A 284 -17.37 -20.91 9.07
N ALA A 285 -18.65 -20.70 8.79
CA ALA A 285 -19.24 -20.99 7.49
C ALA A 285 -20.39 -20.03 7.17
N ILE A 286 -20.72 -19.95 5.89
CA ILE A 286 -21.93 -19.30 5.38
C ILE A 286 -22.83 -20.41 4.82
N TYR A 287 -24.07 -20.46 5.31
CA TYR A 287 -25.08 -21.39 4.84
C TYR A 287 -26.08 -20.70 3.93
N LYS A 288 -26.55 -21.42 2.89
CA LYS A 288 -27.62 -20.96 2.01
C LYS A 288 -28.91 -21.72 2.24
N PHE A 289 -30.00 -20.98 2.30
CA PHE A 289 -31.35 -21.47 2.42
C PHE A 289 -32.10 -21.12 1.13
N THR A 290 -32.08 -22.04 0.17
CA THR A 290 -32.71 -21.84 -1.14
C THR A 290 -34.21 -21.77 -0.98
N LEU A 291 -34.82 -20.71 -1.46
CA LEU A 291 -36.26 -20.48 -1.40
C LEU A 291 -36.94 -21.04 -2.64
N SER A 292 -37.95 -21.85 -2.45
CA SER A 292 -38.89 -22.18 -3.50
C SER A 292 -39.89 -21.03 -3.68
N ASN A 293 -40.36 -20.82 -4.91
CA ASN A 293 -41.25 -19.71 -5.26
C ASN A 293 -42.37 -19.48 -4.25
N VAL A 294 -42.49 -18.23 -3.79
CA VAL A 294 -43.61 -17.67 -3.00
C VAL A 294 -44.10 -18.59 -1.89
N GLY A 295 -43.48 -18.54 -0.74
CA GLY A 295 -43.91 -19.29 0.45
C GLY A 295 -43.01 -19.04 1.64
N ALA A 296 -43.31 -19.72 2.73
CA ALA A 296 -42.46 -19.76 3.90
C ALA A 296 -41.05 -20.32 3.57
N MET A 297 -40.07 -19.94 4.35
CA MET A 297 -38.73 -20.49 4.28
C MET A 297 -38.77 -22.00 4.49
N PRO A 298 -38.05 -22.84 3.75
CA PRO A 298 -38.12 -24.29 3.92
C PRO A 298 -37.60 -24.70 5.32
N THR A 299 -38.24 -25.67 5.91
CA THR A 299 -37.71 -26.35 7.12
C THR A 299 -36.66 -27.35 6.67
N LEU A 300 -35.42 -27.19 7.13
CA LEU A 300 -34.31 -28.01 6.72
C LEU A 300 -33.80 -28.90 7.86
N THR A 301 -33.51 -30.12 7.52
CA THR A 301 -32.77 -31.05 8.42
C THR A 301 -31.27 -30.88 8.25
N GLN A 302 -30.82 -30.44 7.09
CA GLN A 302 -29.42 -30.12 6.77
C GLN A 302 -29.39 -28.84 5.96
N ALA A 303 -28.58 -27.86 6.37
CA ALA A 303 -28.29 -26.68 5.56
C ALA A 303 -27.19 -26.98 4.54
N VAL A 304 -27.20 -26.25 3.42
CA VAL A 304 -26.16 -26.33 2.42
C VAL A 304 -25.15 -25.22 2.69
N THR A 305 -23.90 -25.62 2.86
CA THR A 305 -22.79 -24.68 2.99
C THR A 305 -22.58 -23.97 1.65
N ALA A 306 -22.55 -22.64 1.67
CA ALA A 306 -22.25 -21.82 0.53
C ALA A 306 -20.77 -21.41 0.48
N ALA A 307 -20.13 -21.27 1.64
CA ALA A 307 -18.70 -21.04 1.79
C ALA A 307 -18.19 -21.49 3.17
N ASP A 308 -17.01 -22.08 3.21
CA ASP A 308 -16.24 -22.38 4.41
C ASP A 308 -15.03 -21.45 4.53
N PHE A 309 -14.60 -21.18 5.76
CA PHE A 309 -13.49 -20.27 6.02
C PHE A 309 -12.30 -21.00 6.63
N PRO A 310 -11.07 -20.46 6.47
CA PRO A 310 -9.89 -21.01 7.12
C PRO A 310 -10.07 -21.05 8.65
N ASP A 311 -9.39 -21.99 9.31
CA ASP A 311 -9.36 -22.07 10.76
C ASP A 311 -8.92 -20.73 11.39
N ASP A 312 -9.57 -20.35 12.50
CA ASP A 312 -9.36 -19.09 13.21
C ASP A 312 -9.79 -17.83 12.43
N GLU A 313 -10.48 -17.98 11.31
CA GLU A 313 -11.16 -16.88 10.63
C GLU A 313 -12.67 -17.06 10.73
N TYR A 314 -13.32 -16.22 11.52
CA TYR A 314 -14.77 -16.30 11.69
C TYR A 314 -15.47 -15.06 11.18
N VAL A 315 -16.61 -15.32 10.53
CA VAL A 315 -17.44 -14.28 9.92
C VAL A 315 -18.21 -13.54 11.00
N MET A 316 -18.07 -12.22 11.00
CA MET A 316 -18.73 -11.30 11.94
C MET A 316 -20.02 -10.71 11.38
N ASN A 317 -20.06 -10.49 10.08
CA ASN A 317 -21.25 -10.01 9.37
C ASN A 317 -21.11 -10.26 7.87
N ILE A 318 -22.24 -10.34 7.19
CA ILE A 318 -22.35 -10.46 5.74
C ILE A 318 -23.41 -9.52 5.18
N ALA A 319 -23.19 -8.99 4.01
CA ALA A 319 -24.18 -8.23 3.26
C ALA A 319 -23.99 -8.44 1.75
N THR A 320 -25.07 -8.44 1.02
CA THR A 320 -25.05 -8.67 -0.42
C THR A 320 -25.43 -7.42 -1.20
N TYR A 321 -24.86 -7.26 -2.38
CA TYR A 321 -25.15 -6.17 -3.28
C TYR A 321 -25.45 -6.67 -4.69
N LEU A 322 -26.58 -6.19 -5.25
CA LEU A 322 -27.08 -6.55 -6.58
C LEU A 322 -27.21 -8.07 -6.82
N GLY A 323 -27.33 -8.86 -5.75
CA GLY A 323 -27.44 -10.31 -5.84
C GLY A 323 -26.20 -11.03 -6.37
N ARG A 324 -25.09 -10.34 -6.55
CA ARG A 324 -23.84 -10.90 -7.10
C ARG A 324 -22.67 -10.81 -6.13
N TYR A 325 -22.50 -9.66 -5.49
CA TYR A 325 -21.40 -9.42 -4.56
C TYR A 325 -21.82 -9.71 -3.15
N MET A 326 -20.98 -10.39 -2.39
CA MET A 326 -21.12 -10.56 -0.95
C MET A 326 -19.92 -9.95 -0.25
N ILE A 327 -20.17 -8.98 0.60
CA ILE A 327 -19.15 -8.40 1.46
C ILE A 327 -19.13 -9.23 2.73
N ILE A 328 -17.98 -9.76 3.08
CA ILE A 328 -17.80 -10.68 4.20
C ILE A 328 -16.83 -10.02 5.19
N GLY A 329 -17.37 -9.55 6.30
CA GLY A 329 -16.59 -9.02 7.39
C GLY A 329 -16.16 -10.13 8.34
N THR A 330 -14.85 -10.31 8.52
CA THR A 330 -14.29 -11.36 9.41
C THR A 330 -13.48 -10.75 10.56
N ASN A 331 -13.09 -11.57 11.52
CA ASN A 331 -12.16 -11.14 12.57
C ASN A 331 -10.76 -10.77 12.03
N LYS A 332 -10.38 -11.23 10.84
CA LYS A 332 -9.10 -10.93 10.19
C LYS A 332 -9.17 -9.71 9.28
N GLY A 333 -10.36 -9.38 8.77
CA GLY A 333 -10.54 -8.27 7.84
C GLY A 333 -11.79 -8.40 6.98
N ILE A 334 -11.70 -7.94 5.74
CA ILE A 334 -12.82 -7.91 4.80
C ILE A 334 -12.45 -8.69 3.55
N ARG A 335 -13.36 -9.60 3.16
CA ARG A 335 -13.29 -10.33 1.90
C ARG A 335 -14.47 -9.97 1.01
N ILE A 336 -14.28 -10.11 -0.28
CA ILE A 336 -15.35 -9.97 -1.26
C ILE A 336 -15.59 -11.34 -1.87
N GLY A 337 -16.83 -11.79 -1.81
CA GLY A 337 -17.31 -13.01 -2.45
C GLY A 337 -18.16 -12.70 -3.66
N ILE A 338 -18.13 -13.60 -4.63
CA ILE A 338 -19.02 -13.61 -5.79
C ILE A 338 -19.99 -14.78 -5.61
N ILE A 339 -21.27 -14.47 -5.74
CA ILE A 339 -22.35 -15.47 -5.71
C ILE A 339 -22.54 -15.98 -7.14
N ASP A 340 -22.44 -17.28 -7.33
CA ASP A 340 -22.69 -17.94 -8.61
C ASP A 340 -24.17 -18.23 -8.85
N ASP A 341 -24.50 -18.78 -10.00
CA ASP A 341 -25.88 -19.12 -10.39
C ASP A 341 -26.50 -20.21 -9.50
N ASN A 342 -25.68 -21.03 -8.84
CA ASN A 342 -26.11 -22.06 -7.88
C ASN A 342 -26.29 -21.49 -6.47
N GLY A 343 -25.88 -20.26 -6.23
CA GLY A 343 -25.86 -19.63 -4.94
C GLY A 343 -24.66 -20.01 -4.07
N ASP A 344 -23.62 -20.62 -4.65
CA ASP A 344 -22.36 -20.85 -3.96
C ASP A 344 -21.50 -19.58 -4.00
N ILE A 345 -20.63 -19.42 -3.00
CA ILE A 345 -19.84 -18.20 -2.83
C ILE A 345 -18.38 -18.55 -3.04
N THR A 346 -17.78 -17.93 -4.03
CA THR A 346 -16.32 -17.92 -4.21
C THR A 346 -15.78 -16.59 -3.71
N TYR A 347 -14.91 -16.60 -2.72
CA TYR A 347 -14.33 -15.38 -2.15
C TYR A 347 -12.82 -15.28 -2.42
N GLY A 348 -12.33 -14.05 -2.50
CA GLY A 348 -10.93 -13.73 -2.73
C GLY A 348 -10.10 -13.61 -1.44
N PRO A 349 -8.84 -13.17 -1.56
CA PRO A 349 -8.01 -12.81 -0.43
C PRO A 349 -8.60 -11.64 0.35
N LEU A 350 -8.00 -11.31 1.51
CA LEU A 350 -8.40 -10.13 2.28
C LEU A 350 -8.19 -8.87 1.43
N THR A 351 -9.26 -8.12 1.21
CA THR A 351 -9.21 -6.80 0.58
C THR A 351 -8.66 -5.78 1.56
N TYR A 352 -9.07 -5.87 2.82
CA TYR A 352 -8.56 -5.07 3.93
C TYR A 352 -8.23 -5.98 5.10
N GLU A 353 -7.04 -5.83 5.67
CA GLU A 353 -6.61 -6.57 6.86
C GLU A 353 -6.91 -5.77 8.13
N LYS A 354 -7.45 -6.44 9.14
CA LYS A 354 -7.83 -5.86 10.41
C LYS A 354 -7.04 -6.52 11.54
N SER A 355 -6.53 -5.72 12.43
CA SER A 355 -5.71 -6.21 13.55
C SER A 355 -6.49 -6.45 14.85
N ASN A 356 -7.73 -5.99 14.94
CA ASN A 356 -8.53 -6.12 16.15
C ASN A 356 -9.80 -6.95 15.92
N PRO A 357 -9.88 -8.16 16.51
CA PRO A 357 -10.96 -9.13 16.24
C PRO A 357 -12.29 -8.82 16.93
N ILE A 358 -12.36 -7.86 17.86
CA ILE A 358 -13.46 -7.77 18.83
C ILE A 358 -14.61 -6.86 18.34
N HIS A 359 -14.45 -6.14 17.23
CA HIS A 359 -15.43 -5.13 16.86
C HIS A 359 -16.44 -5.63 15.83
N LYS A 360 -17.68 -5.16 16.01
CA LYS A 360 -18.75 -5.33 15.05
C LYS A 360 -18.34 -4.74 13.72
N ILE A 361 -18.78 -5.36 12.64
CA ILE A 361 -18.64 -4.86 11.28
C ILE A 361 -20.05 -4.62 10.77
N GLN A 362 -20.32 -3.41 10.30
CA GLN A 362 -21.55 -3.12 9.58
C GLN A 362 -21.23 -2.65 8.17
N ILE A 363 -22.12 -2.96 7.24
CA ILE A 363 -21.90 -2.78 5.82
C ILE A 363 -23.11 -2.04 5.26
N ALA A 364 -22.86 -0.99 4.52
CA ALA A 364 -23.88 -0.25 3.77
C ALA A 364 -23.42 -0.07 2.32
N PHE A 365 -24.37 0.15 1.41
CA PHE A 365 -24.07 0.29 -0.01
C PHE A 365 -24.64 1.60 -0.54
N LYS A 366 -23.86 2.23 -1.43
CA LYS A 366 -24.31 3.37 -2.22
C LYS A 366 -23.61 3.33 -3.57
N ASP A 367 -24.37 3.44 -4.63
CA ASP A 367 -23.90 3.35 -6.01
C ASP A 367 -23.15 2.03 -6.25
N ARG A 368 -21.89 2.08 -6.67
CA ARG A 368 -21.02 0.92 -6.87
C ARG A 368 -20.14 0.58 -5.66
N PHE A 369 -20.29 1.29 -4.56
CA PHE A 369 -19.43 1.20 -3.42
C PHE A 369 -20.04 0.45 -2.25
N ALA A 370 -19.23 -0.36 -1.60
CA ALA A 370 -19.50 -0.87 -0.27
C ALA A 370 -18.77 0.00 0.78
N TYR A 371 -19.49 0.40 1.80
CA TYR A 371 -18.99 1.15 2.95
C TYR A 371 -18.99 0.23 4.15
N VAL A 372 -17.82 -0.01 4.71
CA VAL A 372 -17.61 -0.99 5.77
C VAL A 372 -16.98 -0.32 6.98
N THR A 373 -17.58 -0.51 8.14
CA THR A 373 -17.01 0.02 9.39
C THR A 373 -15.78 -0.76 9.79
N VAL A 374 -14.72 -0.03 10.15
CA VAL A 374 -13.44 -0.61 10.58
C VAL A 374 -12.90 0.11 11.80
N THR A 375 -12.21 -0.66 12.62
CA THR A 375 -11.36 -0.15 13.69
C THR A 375 -10.06 -0.93 13.63
N ASN A 376 -8.96 -0.21 13.46
CA ASN A 376 -7.64 -0.81 13.40
C ASN A 376 -6.76 -0.26 14.52
N ALA A 377 -6.34 -1.14 15.42
CA ALA A 377 -5.50 -0.77 16.56
C ALA A 377 -4.03 -0.51 16.18
N ILE A 378 -3.58 -0.99 15.01
CA ILE A 378 -2.17 -0.84 14.58
C ILE A 378 -1.93 0.55 14.01
N ASP A 379 -2.76 1.03 13.09
CA ASP A 379 -2.62 2.34 12.46
C ASP A 379 -3.46 3.44 13.13
N GLY A 380 -4.25 3.06 14.14
CA GLY A 380 -5.12 3.97 14.88
C GLY A 380 -6.35 4.47 14.10
N TYR A 381 -6.61 3.94 12.90
CA TYR A 381 -7.75 4.36 12.10
C TYR A 381 -9.04 3.72 12.61
N SER A 382 -10.03 4.57 12.86
CA SER A 382 -11.41 4.19 13.14
C SER A 382 -12.34 5.03 12.27
N GLY A 383 -13.21 4.35 11.52
CA GLY A 383 -14.09 5.02 10.56
C GLY A 383 -14.69 4.04 9.58
N VAL A 384 -14.82 4.47 8.34
CA VAL A 384 -15.38 3.69 7.25
C VAL A 384 -14.31 3.53 6.17
N ILE A 385 -14.18 2.33 5.63
CA ILE A 385 -13.51 2.12 4.35
C ILE A 385 -14.55 2.05 3.24
N ARG A 386 -14.19 2.58 2.08
CA ARG A 386 -14.98 2.49 0.85
C ARG A 386 -14.29 1.52 -0.10
N ILE A 387 -15.05 0.55 -0.62
CA ILE A 387 -14.58 -0.47 -1.54
C ILE A 387 -15.32 -0.30 -2.86
N ASP A 388 -14.61 -0.15 -3.97
CA ASP A 388 -15.21 -0.06 -5.31
C ASP A 388 -15.41 -1.45 -5.89
N LEU A 389 -16.65 -1.93 -5.90
CA LEU A 389 -17.02 -3.25 -6.41
C LEU A 389 -16.90 -3.37 -7.94
N SER A 390 -16.66 -2.28 -8.65
CA SER A 390 -16.42 -2.28 -10.09
C SER A 390 -14.95 -2.37 -10.48
N GLN A 391 -14.02 -2.24 -9.52
CA GLN A 391 -12.58 -2.19 -9.76
C GLN A 391 -11.87 -3.33 -9.02
N GLU A 392 -11.66 -4.42 -9.73
CA GLU A 392 -10.84 -5.53 -9.24
C GLU A 392 -9.36 -5.23 -9.53
N VAL A 393 -8.53 -5.22 -8.50
CA VAL A 393 -7.09 -4.89 -8.58
C VAL A 393 -6.22 -6.12 -8.68
N GLU A 394 -6.65 -7.21 -8.05
CA GLU A 394 -6.09 -8.57 -8.15
C GLU A 394 -7.26 -9.56 -8.15
N PRO A 395 -7.11 -10.79 -8.61
CA PRO A 395 -8.19 -11.77 -8.60
C PRO A 395 -8.86 -11.90 -7.23
N GLY A 396 -10.13 -11.51 -7.15
CA GLY A 396 -10.93 -11.50 -5.93
C GLY A 396 -10.60 -10.39 -4.92
N ARG A 397 -9.74 -9.45 -5.27
CA ARG A 397 -9.39 -8.29 -4.44
C ARG A 397 -9.79 -7.00 -5.12
N TYR A 398 -10.50 -6.15 -4.42
CA TYR A 398 -11.09 -4.92 -4.96
C TYR A 398 -10.38 -3.67 -4.45
N ALA A 399 -10.46 -2.60 -5.24
CA ALA A 399 -9.93 -1.30 -4.86
C ALA A 399 -10.63 -0.79 -3.59
N TRP A 400 -9.86 -0.32 -2.61
CA TRP A 400 -10.38 0.23 -1.37
C TRP A 400 -9.57 1.44 -0.92
N ALA A 401 -10.17 2.31 -0.13
CA ALA A 401 -9.49 3.41 0.54
C ALA A 401 -10.20 3.77 1.85
N LYS A 402 -9.46 4.37 2.77
CA LYS A 402 -10.03 4.99 3.97
C LYS A 402 -10.93 6.15 3.55
N ASP A 403 -12.12 6.21 4.12
CA ASP A 403 -13.14 7.21 3.81
C ASP A 403 -13.42 8.11 5.03
N LEU A 404 -14.68 8.30 5.36
CA LEU A 404 -15.10 9.14 6.45
C LEU A 404 -14.68 8.58 7.81
N SER A 405 -14.09 9.41 8.62
CA SER A 405 -13.66 9.09 9.97
C SER A 405 -13.88 10.30 10.88
N THR A 406 -14.08 10.02 12.15
CA THR A 406 -14.07 11.05 13.19
C THR A 406 -12.64 11.37 13.61
N GLU A 407 -12.46 12.41 14.42
CA GLU A 407 -11.16 12.75 15.02
C GLU A 407 -10.95 12.03 16.36
N THR A 408 -11.91 11.20 16.76
CA THR A 408 -11.93 10.47 18.02
C THR A 408 -11.40 9.04 17.85
N THR A 409 -11.06 8.41 18.95
CA THR A 409 -10.44 7.07 18.99
C THR A 409 -11.45 5.95 19.25
N GLY A 410 -12.75 6.26 19.23
CA GLY A 410 -13.80 5.26 19.44
C GLY A 410 -13.85 4.18 18.36
N CYS A 411 -14.52 3.07 18.65
CA CYS A 411 -14.69 1.98 17.69
C CYS A 411 -15.84 2.29 16.72
N SER A 412 -15.59 2.19 15.42
CA SER A 412 -16.64 2.25 14.42
C SER A 412 -17.54 1.02 14.53
N CYS A 413 -18.82 1.21 14.76
CA CYS A 413 -19.72 0.07 14.98
C CYS A 413 -20.88 -0.02 13.99
N ALA A 414 -21.36 1.10 13.47
CA ALA A 414 -22.52 1.11 12.58
C ALA A 414 -22.40 2.18 11.50
N VAL A 415 -22.91 1.86 10.31
CA VAL A 415 -22.98 2.77 9.16
C VAL A 415 -24.32 2.62 8.46
N ALA A 416 -24.91 3.75 8.07
CA ALA A 416 -26.13 3.82 7.28
C ALA A 416 -26.11 5.03 6.36
N PHE A 417 -27.06 5.07 5.42
CA PHE A 417 -27.32 6.24 4.59
C PHE A 417 -28.71 6.80 4.89
N LEU A 418 -28.82 8.11 4.87
CA LEU A 418 -30.09 8.79 4.78
C LEU A 418 -30.66 8.60 3.36
N GLY A 419 -31.91 8.22 3.26
CA GLY A 419 -32.51 7.72 2.01
C GLY A 419 -32.57 8.75 0.89
N ASN A 420 -33.08 9.96 1.18
CA ASN A 420 -33.27 11.03 0.18
C ASN A 420 -31.98 11.83 -0.06
N SER A 421 -31.31 12.25 1.03
CA SER A 421 -30.09 13.06 0.94
C SER A 421 -28.85 12.23 0.57
N GLY A 422 -28.89 10.93 0.83
CA GLY A 422 -27.77 10.04 0.61
C GLY A 422 -26.53 10.36 1.46
N ARG A 423 -26.69 11.12 2.55
CA ARG A 423 -25.62 11.42 3.51
C ARG A 423 -25.27 10.18 4.30
N LEU A 424 -23.99 10.01 4.52
CA LEU A 424 -23.52 8.91 5.37
C LEU A 424 -23.70 9.25 6.85
N VAL A 425 -24.14 8.25 7.60
CA VAL A 425 -24.26 8.29 9.06
C VAL A 425 -23.36 7.22 9.64
N LEU A 426 -22.52 7.61 10.59
CA LEU A 426 -21.58 6.72 11.28
C LEU A 426 -21.87 6.76 12.78
N ALA A 427 -22.00 5.61 13.41
CA ALA A 427 -21.98 5.50 14.85
C ALA A 427 -20.67 4.92 15.35
N MET A 428 -20.16 5.49 16.42
CA MET A 428 -18.95 5.05 17.10
C MET A 428 -19.25 4.75 18.56
N ASP A 429 -18.90 3.54 18.99
CA ASP A 429 -19.09 3.08 20.37
C ASP A 429 -18.45 4.05 21.37
N ASN A 430 -19.16 4.39 22.43
CA ASN A 430 -18.77 5.30 23.49
C ASN A 430 -18.43 6.73 23.04
N GLU A 431 -18.87 7.12 21.85
CA GLU A 431 -18.60 8.44 21.26
C GLU A 431 -19.88 9.12 20.83
N GLY A 432 -20.54 8.59 19.79
CA GLY A 432 -21.75 9.20 19.28
C GLY A 432 -22.14 8.78 17.88
N VAL A 433 -23.22 9.41 17.43
CA VAL A 433 -23.67 9.38 16.04
C VAL A 433 -23.16 10.62 15.32
N PHE A 434 -22.64 10.42 14.14
CA PHE A 434 -22.03 11.45 13.31
C PHE A 434 -22.67 11.47 11.93
N TYR A 435 -22.95 12.65 11.43
CA TYR A 435 -23.45 12.90 10.08
C TYR A 435 -22.36 13.48 9.18
N GLU A 436 -22.35 13.05 7.93
CA GLU A 436 -21.56 13.69 6.89
C GLU A 436 -21.98 15.16 6.75
N SER A 437 -21.03 16.10 6.94
CA SER A 437 -21.28 17.53 6.86
C SER A 437 -21.57 17.97 5.43
N THR A 438 -22.59 18.78 5.24
CA THR A 438 -22.92 19.40 3.94
C THR A 438 -22.20 20.73 3.72
N THR A 439 -21.60 21.29 4.78
CA THR A 439 -21.05 22.65 4.77
C THR A 439 -19.55 22.73 5.04
N GLU A 440 -18.97 21.69 5.62
CA GLU A 440 -17.56 21.68 6.00
C GLU A 440 -16.80 20.49 5.45
N LYS A 441 -15.60 20.74 4.97
CA LYS A 441 -14.60 19.70 4.68
C LYS A 441 -13.83 19.34 5.95
N LYS A 442 -13.23 18.14 6.00
CA LYS A 442 -12.33 17.74 7.07
C LYS A 442 -11.18 18.74 7.19
N ALA A 443 -10.68 19.02 8.40
CA ALA A 443 -9.66 20.04 8.60
C ALA A 443 -8.35 19.70 7.89
N THR A 444 -7.96 18.43 7.96
CA THR A 444 -6.74 17.90 7.33
C THR A 444 -6.98 16.53 6.73
N GLY A 445 -6.21 16.20 5.71
CA GLY A 445 -6.15 14.88 5.11
C GLY A 445 -4.76 14.62 4.54
N PHE A 446 -4.48 13.40 4.14
CA PHE A 446 -3.23 13.09 3.45
C PHE A 446 -3.40 11.98 2.42
N LEU A 447 -2.50 12.00 1.45
CA LEU A 447 -2.26 10.93 0.49
C LEU A 447 -0.77 10.60 0.50
N GLU A 448 -0.42 9.34 0.63
CA GLU A 448 0.95 8.85 0.64
C GLU A 448 1.17 7.86 -0.50
N THR A 449 2.17 8.11 -1.32
CA THR A 449 2.50 7.22 -2.44
C THR A 449 3.17 5.96 -1.92
N GLY A 450 3.14 4.87 -2.70
CA GLY A 450 4.10 3.80 -2.50
C GLY A 450 5.53 4.25 -2.77
N TYR A 451 6.51 3.43 -2.35
CA TYR A 451 7.92 3.69 -2.61
C TYR A 451 8.23 3.56 -4.11
N ILE A 452 8.85 4.59 -4.66
CA ILE A 452 9.29 4.66 -6.05
C ILE A 452 10.69 4.05 -6.15
N ARG A 453 10.88 3.02 -6.98
CA ARG A 453 12.12 2.26 -7.10
C ARG A 453 12.64 2.13 -8.52
N TYR A 454 11.83 2.38 -9.53
CA TYR A 454 12.16 2.28 -10.96
C TYR A 454 12.66 0.87 -11.37
N GLY A 455 12.07 -0.17 -10.79
CA GLY A 455 12.43 -1.55 -11.10
C GLY A 455 13.87 -1.97 -10.73
N THR A 456 14.58 -1.18 -9.92
CA THR A 456 15.96 -1.46 -9.55
C THR A 456 16.23 -1.15 -8.08
N ILE A 457 17.05 -2.00 -7.43
CA ILE A 457 17.54 -1.80 -6.06
C ILE A 457 18.70 -0.79 -5.97
N GLU A 458 19.28 -0.39 -7.11
CA GLU A 458 20.36 0.58 -7.13
C GLU A 458 19.94 1.93 -6.57
N LYS A 459 20.85 2.62 -5.90
CA LYS A 459 20.60 3.94 -5.32
C LYS A 459 20.39 5.01 -6.40
N LYS A 460 19.49 5.95 -6.12
CA LYS A 460 19.12 7.07 -7.00
C LYS A 460 19.17 8.38 -6.24
N HIS A 461 19.43 9.45 -6.97
CA HIS A 461 19.21 10.81 -6.50
C HIS A 461 17.80 11.25 -6.90
N PHE A 462 16.89 11.27 -5.96
CA PHE A 462 15.57 11.88 -6.14
C PHE A 462 15.74 13.40 -6.04
N LYS A 463 15.67 14.11 -7.15
CA LYS A 463 16.02 15.54 -7.21
C LYS A 463 14.84 16.46 -7.14
N LEU A 464 13.79 16.16 -7.90
CA LEU A 464 12.68 17.08 -8.08
C LEU A 464 11.36 16.34 -7.95
N VAL A 465 10.37 17.00 -7.35
CA VAL A 465 8.96 16.60 -7.38
C VAL A 465 8.12 17.76 -7.89
N LYS A 466 7.21 17.49 -8.80
CA LYS A 466 6.27 18.45 -9.35
C LYS A 466 4.85 18.02 -9.01
N PRO A 467 4.20 18.65 -8.02
CA PRO A 467 2.78 18.43 -7.78
C PRO A 467 1.96 19.09 -8.89
N ARG A 468 0.81 18.53 -9.18
CA ARG A 468 -0.17 19.08 -10.11
C ARG A 468 -1.44 19.41 -9.34
N ILE A 469 -1.77 20.67 -9.26
CA ILE A 469 -2.83 21.20 -8.39
C ILE A 469 -3.75 22.08 -9.24
N GLN A 470 -5.05 21.94 -9.01
CA GLN A 470 -6.04 22.81 -9.65
C GLN A 470 -5.89 24.26 -9.18
N THR A 471 -5.96 25.20 -10.12
CA THR A 471 -5.86 26.64 -9.84
C THR A 471 -7.16 27.36 -10.21
N PRO A 472 -7.63 28.33 -9.41
CA PRO A 472 -7.05 28.79 -8.14
C PRO A 472 -7.20 27.74 -7.02
N MET A 473 -6.19 27.63 -6.17
CA MET A 473 -6.19 26.67 -5.06
C MET A 473 -6.92 27.24 -3.84
N SER A 474 -7.76 26.45 -3.20
CA SER A 474 -8.36 26.75 -1.90
C SER A 474 -7.68 25.90 -0.82
N GLY A 475 -7.24 26.52 0.27
CA GLY A 475 -6.52 25.78 1.34
C GLY A 475 -5.03 25.62 1.06
N SER A 476 -4.45 24.50 1.45
CA SER A 476 -3.00 24.23 1.35
C SER A 476 -2.69 22.76 1.03
N ILE A 477 -1.54 22.51 0.42
CA ILE A 477 -0.95 21.17 0.28
C ILE A 477 0.51 21.24 0.73
N ALA A 478 0.84 20.51 1.81
CA ALA A 478 2.22 20.31 2.21
C ALA A 478 2.79 19.09 1.50
N VAL A 479 3.94 19.27 0.86
CA VAL A 479 4.67 18.21 0.15
C VAL A 479 5.83 17.76 1.02
N SER A 480 5.92 16.46 1.26
CA SER A 480 6.97 15.85 2.09
C SER A 480 7.51 14.59 1.41
N THR A 481 8.74 14.22 1.74
CA THR A 481 9.30 12.91 1.39
C THR A 481 9.20 11.97 2.58
N LYS A 482 9.08 10.66 2.31
CA LYS A 482 9.14 9.61 3.33
C LYS A 482 10.23 8.61 2.95
N THR A 483 11.16 8.40 3.87
CA THR A 483 12.25 7.42 3.74
C THR A 483 11.81 6.04 4.18
N VAL A 484 12.62 5.01 3.90
CA VAL A 484 12.36 3.63 4.35
C VAL A 484 12.31 3.52 5.89
N SER A 485 13.07 4.35 6.59
CA SER A 485 13.02 4.43 8.06
C SER A 485 11.70 5.00 8.61
N GLY A 486 10.83 5.51 7.73
CA GLY A 486 9.57 6.14 8.11
C GLY A 486 9.68 7.64 8.38
N ASP A 487 10.87 8.23 8.27
CA ASP A 487 11.08 9.65 8.50
C ASP A 487 10.39 10.48 7.42
N ILE A 488 9.57 11.45 7.86
CA ILE A 488 8.86 12.37 6.99
C ILE A 488 9.58 13.72 7.02
N ASN A 489 10.14 14.11 5.87
CA ASN A 489 10.86 15.35 5.71
C ASN A 489 10.07 16.33 4.85
N SER A 490 9.70 17.48 5.42
CA SER A 490 8.95 18.51 4.72
C SER A 490 9.79 19.18 3.64
N ILE A 491 9.20 19.34 2.45
CA ILE A 491 9.78 20.10 1.35
C ILE A 491 9.23 21.53 1.38
N ILE A 492 7.92 21.70 1.26
CA ILE A 492 7.25 22.98 1.20
C ILE A 492 5.75 22.83 1.49
N THR A 493 5.13 23.89 1.96
CA THR A 493 3.67 24.03 1.98
C THR A 493 3.23 24.99 0.87
N LEU A 494 2.41 24.49 -0.04
CA LEU A 494 1.85 25.23 -1.16
C LEU A 494 0.51 25.84 -0.77
N THR A 495 0.30 27.09 -1.17
CA THR A 495 -0.95 27.84 -1.03
C THR A 495 -1.23 28.58 -2.33
N ASN A 496 -2.40 29.16 -2.50
CA ASN A 496 -2.74 29.92 -3.71
C ASN A 496 -1.77 31.10 -4.00
N THR A 497 -1.07 31.58 -2.97
CA THR A 497 -0.10 32.68 -3.07
C THR A 497 1.33 32.20 -3.29
N THR A 498 1.57 30.89 -3.31
CA THR A 498 2.91 30.33 -3.47
C THR A 498 3.36 30.42 -4.93
N PRO A 499 4.47 31.15 -5.26
CA PRO A 499 4.94 31.25 -6.63
C PRO A 499 5.34 29.92 -7.28
N ALA A 500 5.68 28.93 -6.45
CA ALA A 500 6.11 27.59 -6.88
C ALA A 500 4.96 26.61 -7.18
N LEU A 501 3.71 27.10 -7.23
CA LEU A 501 2.56 26.25 -7.54
C LEU A 501 2.72 25.61 -8.93
N ASN A 502 2.55 24.30 -9.03
CA ASN A 502 2.73 23.52 -10.26
C ASN A 502 4.14 23.60 -10.91
N THR A 503 5.18 23.86 -10.12
CA THR A 503 6.58 23.88 -10.57
C THR A 503 7.39 22.72 -10.00
N ASP A 504 8.59 22.52 -10.53
CA ASP A 504 9.54 21.54 -10.01
C ASP A 504 10.09 22.02 -8.65
N LEU A 505 9.90 21.20 -7.62
CA LEU A 505 10.35 21.44 -6.25
C LEU A 505 11.55 20.55 -5.93
N ALA A 506 12.61 21.12 -5.36
CA ALA A 506 13.75 20.33 -4.91
C ALA A 506 13.37 19.44 -3.70
N THR A 507 13.72 18.17 -3.74
CA THR A 507 13.41 17.24 -2.64
C THR A 507 14.26 17.48 -1.40
N ASN A 508 15.36 18.23 -1.53
CA ASN A 508 16.35 18.50 -0.48
C ASN A 508 17.06 17.24 0.07
N ILE A 509 16.92 16.11 -0.61
CA ILE A 509 17.64 14.87 -0.26
C ILE A 509 18.97 14.85 -1.00
N ASN A 510 20.06 15.01 -0.25
CA ASN A 510 21.41 15.07 -0.80
C ASN A 510 22.06 13.68 -0.94
N THR A 511 21.63 12.71 -0.13
CA THR A 511 22.15 11.34 -0.16
C THR A 511 21.36 10.47 -1.12
N PRO A 512 22.04 9.60 -1.90
CA PRO A 512 21.35 8.65 -2.76
C PRO A 512 20.48 7.68 -1.95
N GLN A 513 19.26 7.47 -2.38
CA GLN A 513 18.30 6.54 -1.78
C GLN A 513 17.98 5.39 -2.74
N GLU A 514 17.78 4.20 -2.21
CA GLU A 514 17.27 3.07 -3.00
C GLU A 514 15.84 3.34 -3.45
N VAL A 515 14.99 3.78 -2.51
CA VAL A 515 13.58 4.10 -2.73
C VAL A 515 13.19 5.37 -1.99
N LEU A 516 12.14 6.02 -2.45
CA LEU A 516 11.57 7.19 -1.79
C LEU A 516 10.06 7.23 -2.03
N ALA A 517 9.28 7.57 -1.01
CA ALA A 517 7.87 7.87 -1.13
C ALA A 517 7.60 9.37 -0.90
N PHE A 518 6.42 9.82 -1.33
CA PHE A 518 5.98 11.19 -1.14
C PHE A 518 4.66 11.20 -0.37
N ARG A 519 4.56 12.14 0.55
CA ARG A 519 3.33 12.42 1.28
C ARG A 519 2.84 13.82 0.97
N PHE A 520 1.58 13.90 0.54
CA PHE A 520 0.85 15.14 0.28
C PHE A 520 -0.17 15.32 1.41
N THR A 521 0.01 16.34 2.23
CA THR A 521 -0.90 16.64 3.34
C THR A 521 -1.75 17.83 2.95
N PHE A 522 -3.06 17.62 2.97
CA PHE A 522 -4.09 18.58 2.56
C PHE A 522 -4.60 19.34 3.77
N GLY A 523 -4.74 20.64 3.64
CA GLY A 523 -5.42 21.49 4.61
C GLY A 523 -6.58 22.23 3.94
N ARG A 524 -7.77 22.18 4.53
CA ARG A 524 -8.93 22.93 4.02
C ARG A 524 -8.68 24.44 4.09
N SER A 525 -9.46 25.21 3.38
CA SER A 525 -9.45 26.68 3.48
C SER A 525 -9.86 27.12 4.90
N SER A 526 -9.11 28.09 5.44
CA SER A 526 -9.44 28.72 6.72
C SER A 526 -10.51 29.79 6.60
N THR A 527 -10.74 30.33 5.39
CA THR A 527 -11.73 31.39 5.12
C THR A 527 -13.06 30.84 4.64
N ASP A 528 -13.04 29.68 3.99
CA ASP A 528 -14.24 29.00 3.49
C ASP A 528 -14.08 27.49 3.78
N THR A 529 -14.61 27.04 4.90
CA THR A 529 -14.46 25.66 5.38
C THR A 529 -15.12 24.61 4.48
N SER A 530 -15.98 25.04 3.54
CA SER A 530 -16.58 24.17 2.53
C SER A 530 -15.62 23.79 1.40
N LYS A 531 -14.46 24.44 1.31
CA LYS A 531 -13.49 24.27 0.24
C LYS A 531 -12.16 23.72 0.71
N GLY A 532 -11.55 22.93 -0.14
CA GLY A 532 -10.20 22.40 0.02
C GLY A 532 -9.44 22.39 -1.30
N PRO A 533 -8.15 22.08 -1.28
CA PRO A 533 -7.37 21.94 -2.49
C PRO A 533 -7.79 20.70 -3.29
N VAL A 534 -7.64 20.77 -4.62
CA VAL A 534 -7.81 19.66 -5.54
C VAL A 534 -6.45 19.31 -6.14
N PHE A 535 -6.04 18.07 -5.96
CA PHE A 535 -4.76 17.56 -6.41
C PHE A 535 -4.95 16.64 -7.61
N ASN A 536 -4.28 16.94 -8.72
CA ASN A 536 -4.44 16.23 -9.98
C ASN A 536 -3.24 15.30 -10.29
N GLY A 537 -2.37 15.07 -9.31
CA GLY A 537 -1.26 14.16 -9.43
C GLY A 537 0.11 14.78 -9.21
N TYR A 538 1.14 14.01 -9.52
CA TYR A 538 2.53 14.43 -9.34
C TYR A 538 3.45 13.81 -10.39
N GLN A 539 4.63 14.40 -10.53
CA GLN A 539 5.75 13.84 -11.27
C GLN A 539 7.03 13.95 -10.45
N VAL A 540 7.79 12.88 -10.38
CA VAL A 540 9.10 12.82 -9.72
C VAL A 540 10.18 12.69 -10.78
N LYS A 541 11.28 13.44 -10.60
CA LYS A 541 12.48 13.38 -11.44
C LYS A 541 13.66 12.88 -10.61
N SER A 542 14.26 11.81 -11.09
CA SER A 542 15.38 11.14 -10.41
C SER A 542 16.54 10.90 -11.37
N LEU A 543 17.72 10.75 -10.81
CA LEU A 543 18.93 10.35 -11.53
C LEU A 543 19.55 9.12 -10.86
N PRO A 544 20.09 8.17 -11.62
CA PRO A 544 20.84 7.07 -11.01
C PRO A 544 22.04 7.62 -10.25
N ALA A 545 22.30 7.09 -9.04
CA ALA A 545 23.49 7.38 -8.28
C ALA A 545 24.58 6.39 -8.70
N VAL A 546 25.25 6.72 -9.75
CA VAL A 546 26.35 5.87 -10.25
C VAL A 546 27.52 5.98 -9.30
N VAL A 547 28.03 4.83 -8.82
CA VAL A 547 29.42 4.76 -8.37
C VAL A 547 30.26 5.19 -9.58
N ARG A 548 30.96 6.31 -9.47
CA ARG A 548 31.79 6.83 -10.56
C ARG A 548 32.97 5.87 -10.76
N SER A 549 32.79 4.87 -11.60
CA SER A 549 33.92 4.06 -12.05
C SER A 549 34.76 4.91 -13.00
N ARG A 550 36.07 4.86 -12.85
CA ARG A 550 37.02 5.46 -13.77
C ARG A 550 37.51 4.42 -14.73
N GLN A 551 37.68 4.77 -15.98
CA GLN A 551 38.38 3.95 -16.94
C GLN A 551 39.80 4.53 -17.12
N LEU A 552 40.78 3.71 -16.89
CA LEU A 552 42.19 4.05 -17.03
C LEU A 552 42.76 3.25 -18.20
N THR A 553 43.35 3.92 -19.19
CA THR A 553 44.06 3.25 -20.28
C THR A 553 45.55 3.56 -20.16
N VAL A 554 46.32 2.53 -19.82
CA VAL A 554 47.73 2.66 -19.44
C VAL A 554 48.61 2.00 -20.50
N PRO A 555 49.52 2.74 -21.15
CA PRO A 555 50.47 2.19 -22.10
C PRO A 555 51.74 1.70 -21.36
N LEU A 556 51.91 0.42 -21.30
CA LEU A 556 53.04 -0.25 -20.61
C LEU A 556 54.11 -0.66 -21.58
N LEU A 557 55.38 -0.32 -21.31
CA LEU A 557 56.52 -0.89 -22.02
C LEU A 557 56.76 -2.30 -21.53
N ASN A 558 56.86 -3.23 -22.46
CA ASN A 558 57.08 -4.64 -22.14
C ASN A 558 58.08 -5.24 -23.13
N PHE A 559 59.33 -5.42 -22.65
CA PHE A 559 60.44 -5.99 -23.42
C PHE A 559 61.13 -7.10 -22.63
N ASP A 560 61.79 -8.03 -23.31
CA ASP A 560 62.57 -9.09 -22.66
C ASP A 560 63.67 -8.51 -21.78
N PHE A 561 64.35 -7.50 -22.27
CA PHE A 561 65.39 -6.77 -21.52
C PHE A 561 65.02 -5.28 -21.43
N GLU A 562 65.06 -4.76 -20.22
CA GLU A 562 64.75 -3.38 -19.88
C GLU A 562 65.87 -2.76 -19.07
N THR A 563 66.11 -1.47 -19.26
CA THR A 563 67.05 -0.74 -18.40
C THR A 563 66.23 0.08 -17.40
N ASP A 564 66.46 -0.17 -16.12
CA ASP A 564 65.83 0.54 -15.02
C ASP A 564 66.30 2.01 -14.93
N ARG A 565 65.72 2.76 -13.99
CA ARG A 565 66.10 4.16 -13.76
C ARG A 565 67.53 4.35 -13.24
N TYR A 566 68.16 3.31 -12.72
CA TYR A 566 69.52 3.33 -12.24
C TYR A 566 70.55 2.87 -13.29
N GLY A 567 70.10 2.49 -14.48
CA GLY A 567 70.94 2.08 -15.58
C GLY A 567 71.29 0.56 -15.55
N ASN A 568 70.65 -0.24 -14.70
CA ASN A 568 70.86 -1.68 -14.68
C ASN A 568 69.95 -2.35 -15.74
N THR A 569 70.55 -3.31 -16.47
CA THR A 569 69.78 -4.15 -17.40
C THR A 569 69.11 -5.28 -16.63
N ILE A 570 67.78 -5.34 -16.72
CA ILE A 570 66.93 -6.35 -16.06
C ILE A 570 66.19 -7.12 -17.16
N GLY A 571 66.08 -8.43 -17.00
CA GLY A 571 65.28 -9.27 -17.88
C GLY A 571 65.92 -10.57 -18.31
N TYR A 572 65.21 -11.32 -19.10
CA TYR A 572 65.65 -12.59 -19.72
C TYR A 572 64.82 -12.84 -20.99
N ASP A 573 65.30 -13.73 -21.85
CA ASP A 573 64.58 -14.12 -23.07
C ASP A 573 63.21 -14.74 -22.74
N GLY A 574 62.13 -14.20 -23.32
CA GLY A 574 60.75 -14.65 -23.09
C GLY A 574 60.01 -13.94 -21.97
N ARG A 575 60.65 -13.06 -21.21
CA ARG A 575 60.02 -12.31 -20.12
C ARG A 575 58.82 -11.47 -20.58
N ALA A 576 58.94 -10.83 -21.71
CA ALA A 576 57.84 -9.98 -22.25
C ALA A 576 56.62 -10.82 -22.59
N TRP A 577 56.82 -12.01 -23.13
CA TRP A 577 55.73 -12.93 -23.45
C TRP A 577 55.04 -13.46 -22.17
N GLU A 578 55.83 -13.87 -21.20
CA GLU A 578 55.32 -14.38 -19.91
C GLU A 578 54.47 -13.31 -19.18
N ARG A 579 54.92 -12.06 -19.14
CA ARG A 579 54.21 -10.94 -18.56
C ARG A 579 52.86 -10.66 -19.28
N LEU A 580 52.86 -10.75 -20.61
CA LEU A 580 51.64 -10.58 -21.41
C LEU A 580 50.66 -11.71 -21.10
N GLN A 581 51.10 -12.98 -21.10
CA GLN A 581 50.24 -14.13 -20.78
C GLN A 581 49.66 -14.04 -19.37
N ASN A 582 50.42 -13.56 -18.39
CA ASN A 582 49.92 -13.36 -17.03
C ASN A 582 48.83 -12.30 -16.98
N LEU A 583 48.95 -11.18 -17.69
CA LEU A 583 47.91 -10.15 -17.77
C LEU A 583 46.66 -10.66 -18.53
N GLU A 584 46.86 -11.44 -19.61
CA GLU A 584 45.76 -12.09 -20.35
C GLU A 584 45.01 -13.09 -19.45
N SER A 585 45.73 -13.82 -18.60
CA SER A 585 45.10 -14.74 -17.63
C SER A 585 44.26 -13.99 -16.60
N VAL A 586 44.72 -12.86 -16.11
CA VAL A 586 43.99 -12.01 -15.16
C VAL A 586 42.77 -11.38 -15.82
N GLU A 587 42.89 -10.92 -17.08
CA GLU A 587 41.77 -10.41 -17.87
C GLU A 587 40.68 -11.48 -18.05
N ALA A 588 41.09 -12.70 -18.44
CA ALA A 588 40.19 -13.83 -18.68
C ALA A 588 39.44 -14.28 -17.42
N LEU A 589 40.08 -14.18 -16.25
CA LEU A 589 39.44 -14.50 -14.96
C LEU A 589 38.52 -13.40 -14.46
N GLY A 590 38.68 -12.16 -14.93
CA GLY A 590 37.91 -11.02 -14.46
C GLY A 590 38.21 -10.63 -13.00
N ASP A 591 39.36 -11.01 -12.48
CA ASP A 591 39.72 -10.73 -11.08
C ASP A 591 39.93 -9.24 -10.82
N THR A 592 39.62 -8.83 -9.60
CA THR A 592 39.90 -7.47 -9.14
C THR A 592 41.39 -7.34 -8.85
N ILE A 593 42.06 -6.44 -9.54
CA ILE A 593 43.51 -6.16 -9.40
C ILE A 593 43.75 -4.79 -8.79
N VAL A 594 44.98 -4.63 -8.29
CA VAL A 594 45.50 -3.33 -7.85
C VAL A 594 46.40 -2.77 -8.95
N LEU A 595 46.09 -1.53 -9.37
CA LEU A 595 46.98 -0.69 -10.14
C LEU A 595 47.64 0.30 -9.18
N GLN A 596 48.95 0.32 -9.14
CA GLN A 596 49.78 1.21 -8.32
C GLN A 596 50.57 2.15 -9.21
N ASP A 597 50.33 3.42 -9.14
CA ASP A 597 51.12 4.44 -9.83
C ASP A 597 52.20 4.98 -8.89
N PHE A 598 53.43 4.57 -9.14
CA PHE A 598 54.58 4.99 -8.34
C PHE A 598 55.01 6.42 -8.62
N THR A 599 54.49 7.05 -9.66
CA THR A 599 54.81 8.45 -10.00
C THR A 599 53.92 9.43 -9.24
N THR A 600 52.69 9.05 -8.94
CA THR A 600 51.72 9.89 -8.23
C THR A 600 51.42 9.40 -6.82
N GLY A 601 51.79 8.16 -6.48
CA GLY A 601 51.44 7.51 -5.22
C GLY A 601 49.99 6.99 -5.17
N GLU A 602 49.27 7.03 -6.27
CA GLU A 602 47.88 6.57 -6.33
C GLU A 602 47.80 5.05 -6.44
N SER A 603 46.90 4.43 -5.65
CA SER A 603 46.54 3.01 -5.76
C SER A 603 45.07 2.90 -6.07
N VAL A 604 44.72 2.11 -7.07
CA VAL A 604 43.34 1.96 -7.56
C VAL A 604 43.03 0.48 -7.69
N LEU A 605 41.85 0.08 -7.18
CA LEU A 605 41.27 -1.25 -7.41
C LEU A 605 40.44 -1.22 -8.69
N GLY A 606 40.57 -2.25 -9.52
CA GLY A 606 39.82 -2.33 -10.77
C GLY A 606 39.90 -3.70 -11.42
N VAL A 607 39.17 -3.84 -12.51
CA VAL A 607 39.14 -5.03 -13.36
C VAL A 607 39.70 -4.65 -14.72
N ILE A 608 40.52 -5.51 -15.34
CA ILE A 608 40.98 -5.32 -16.70
C ILE A 608 39.79 -5.57 -17.66
N GLU A 609 39.43 -4.57 -18.45
CA GLU A 609 38.35 -4.66 -19.45
C GLU A 609 38.86 -5.03 -20.83
N GLN A 610 40.07 -4.62 -21.12
CA GLN A 610 40.69 -4.86 -22.43
C GLN A 610 42.21 -4.82 -22.33
N LEU A 611 42.83 -5.77 -22.96
CA LEU A 611 44.28 -5.79 -23.24
C LEU A 611 44.49 -5.69 -24.75
N SER A 612 45.49 -4.90 -25.16
CA SER A 612 45.98 -4.94 -26.53
C SER A 612 47.52 -4.86 -26.50
N PHE A 613 48.17 -5.68 -27.31
CA PHE A 613 49.61 -5.69 -27.46
C PHE A 613 50.01 -5.23 -28.86
N GLU A 614 50.81 -4.18 -28.91
CA GLU A 614 51.39 -3.66 -30.14
C GLU A 614 52.90 -3.91 -30.15
N ARG A 615 53.35 -4.74 -31.08
CA ARG A 615 54.76 -5.02 -31.25
C ARG A 615 55.45 -3.81 -31.84
N THR A 616 56.47 -3.29 -31.15
CA THR A 616 57.21 -2.11 -31.58
C THR A 616 58.72 -2.39 -31.49
N SER A 617 59.50 -1.61 -32.22
CA SER A 617 60.96 -1.57 -32.02
C SER A 617 61.30 -0.94 -30.67
N PRO A 618 62.37 -1.32 -29.99
CA PRO A 618 62.76 -0.75 -28.72
C PRO A 618 62.83 0.79 -28.82
N PRO A 619 62.12 1.54 -27.93
CA PRO A 619 61.98 2.99 -28.06
C PRO A 619 63.26 3.78 -27.78
N LYS A 620 64.21 3.19 -27.09
CA LYS A 620 65.48 3.80 -26.71
C LYS A 620 66.56 2.73 -26.41
N ALA A 621 67.84 3.19 -26.33
CA ALA A 621 68.95 2.34 -25.87
C ALA A 621 68.64 1.77 -24.47
N GLY A 622 68.94 0.48 -24.27
CA GLY A 622 68.66 -0.22 -23.03
C GLY A 622 67.43 -1.14 -23.05
N PHE A 623 66.67 -1.11 -24.15
CA PHE A 623 65.60 -2.08 -24.39
C PHE A 623 66.01 -2.99 -25.54
N SER A 624 65.81 -4.29 -25.39
CA SER A 624 66.13 -5.26 -26.43
C SER A 624 65.32 -6.56 -26.29
N GLY A 625 65.44 -7.43 -27.29
CA GLY A 625 64.69 -8.69 -27.35
C GLY A 625 63.29 -8.52 -27.95
N PHE A 626 62.43 -9.50 -27.68
CA PHE A 626 61.02 -9.44 -28.04
C PHE A 626 60.31 -8.43 -27.15
N GLY A 627 59.32 -7.68 -27.69
CA GLY A 627 58.54 -6.78 -26.90
C GLY A 627 57.71 -5.77 -27.69
N GLY A 628 57.11 -4.86 -26.98
CA GLY A 628 56.22 -3.83 -27.51
C GLY A 628 55.55 -3.02 -26.41
N ILE A 629 54.41 -2.45 -26.74
CA ILE A 629 53.54 -1.69 -25.81
C ILE A 629 52.30 -2.53 -25.52
N ILE A 630 52.01 -2.74 -24.23
CA ILE A 630 50.73 -3.30 -23.77
C ILE A 630 49.84 -2.12 -23.35
N TYR A 631 48.71 -1.99 -23.99
CA TYR A 631 47.64 -1.06 -23.55
C TYR A 631 46.68 -1.81 -22.64
N VAL A 632 46.65 -1.44 -21.37
CA VAL A 632 45.74 -1.99 -20.38
C VAL A 632 44.60 -1.01 -20.12
N SER A 633 43.40 -1.37 -20.47
CA SER A 633 42.21 -0.62 -20.10
C SER A 633 41.59 -1.25 -18.84
N LEU A 634 41.58 -0.50 -17.75
CA LEU A 634 41.14 -0.92 -16.44
C LEU A 634 39.94 -0.08 -16.00
N ARG A 635 38.93 -0.73 -15.50
CA ARG A 635 37.79 -0.08 -14.84
C ARG A 635 37.94 -0.18 -13.34
N THR A 636 37.82 0.94 -12.63
CA THR A 636 37.85 0.96 -11.17
C THR A 636 36.54 0.40 -10.62
N VAL A 637 36.64 -0.37 -9.55
CA VAL A 637 35.52 -0.98 -8.83
C VAL A 637 35.13 -0.10 -7.63
#